data_d123089fb482d700465507b332f20ba8
#
_entry.id   d123089fb482d700465507b332f20ba8
#
_cell.length_a   1.000
_cell.length_b   1.000
_cell.length_c   1.000
_cell.angle_alpha   90.00
_cell.angle_beta   90.00
_cell.angle_gamma   90.00
#
_symmetry.space_group_name_H-M   'P 1'
#
loop_
_entity.id
_entity.type
_entity.pdbx_description
1 polymer ?
#
loop_
_entity_poly.entity_id
_entity_poly.type
_entity_poly.pdbx_seq_one_letter_code
_entity_poly.pdbx_strand_id
1 'polypeptide(L)'
;MKRTGRKFHWNYTALAFAIPCMGMLFVMLISQYEPFGKYSMLYSDMYHQYYPFFVAFRRALRSGSGLLYTWSIGMGMDYLGLISYYLASPLNLLSVLVPEGWLLEFFSLLVPVKLGFAGMFFAIFLKKLFGKNDASIAVFGGFYGLCAWALGYQWNVMWLDTFALLPLVALGTVCLLKEKKFFLYTITLFLSVYSNYYIGFFTCIFVFLLFFVYEICRWGGWKKLFADLGRIALFSLLALGMTAILTFPALSALQTTQSSVNNFPTGFRLNIAKENTIKGLLDAMRQVAGNMGGSIEPTFKEGLPNLYCGIFSILMAKDVKRRDKCCAVILLLFFNVSFIIRQLDFIWHGFHFTNMIPYRFSFLYSFVVLYMAYRAWLMRRKFRPVQIVIAGALTAGVLACSNELFETVPLELGSLTLQIPLYFIYNLIFLVLYLTVMLYGQLEVPEGTTERQKMRARAKRNRQRARIRILALSVMGVELISTLVCFGLYFTGTGVSNYPKGTTYTASVIRYMYEREDDNLFFRAETTHSQTLNDGALNGYNGISAFTSSANVKVTEFMRALGYGAKNTYNRYCFEESSPVANLFLGIKYMIERDGKDKSSTYFDEVNRFGVASLLVNTAYLPLGFLTEPALAELDFSASNGTFQFQNDLFTAATGIDEEVWHKLQGENLTITGNGANITESNSTGYCKYSDCVSGANVTYTYTADRDGFVCVHLNLPKRNDFYVSVNGVELYKETISLSQMIAVGDVKTGDTIDIRVECDKDESSTMTVSAAVLNGERFARGYEILSASQLNLTKFRSTLVEGTIDCDRDGLLYTSVPQNGNWSVKVDGKPAEIKLVGDCMVAVNLTKGVHTVRLMYHNAAFSLGWKISLACAAVFGGLAWSVYRPDKKYKK
;
A
#
# COMPACT_ATOMS: atom_id res chain seq x y z
N MET A 1 -7.41 -14.60 63.19
CA MET A 1 -7.57 -13.71 62.02
C MET A 1 -6.94 -14.35 60.83
N LYS A 2 -7.75 -14.98 59.95
CA LYS A 2 -7.28 -15.46 58.65
C LYS A 2 -7.22 -14.27 57.68
N ARG A 3 -6.02 -13.79 57.34
CA ARG A 3 -5.84 -12.84 56.26
C ARG A 3 -6.28 -13.49 54.95
N THR A 4 -7.49 -13.19 54.51
CA THR A 4 -7.94 -13.47 53.12
C THR A 4 -7.22 -12.50 52.21
N GLY A 5 -5.98 -12.83 51.84
CA GLY A 5 -5.27 -12.15 50.79
C GLY A 5 -6.05 -12.34 49.48
N ARG A 6 -6.72 -11.31 48.96
CA ARG A 6 -7.23 -11.28 47.58
C ARG A 6 -6.07 -11.65 46.67
N LYS A 7 -6.09 -12.87 46.11
CA LYS A 7 -5.16 -13.22 45.04
C LYS A 7 -5.46 -12.30 43.88
N PHE A 8 -4.54 -11.41 43.53
CA PHE A 8 -4.64 -10.60 42.35
C PHE A 8 -4.58 -11.52 41.12
N HIS A 9 -5.71 -11.68 40.43
CA HIS A 9 -5.79 -12.49 39.21
C HIS A 9 -5.44 -11.63 38.02
N TRP A 10 -4.23 -11.81 37.49
CA TRP A 10 -3.81 -11.15 36.25
C TRP A 10 -4.73 -11.55 35.09
N ASN A 11 -5.19 -10.56 34.34
CA ASN A 11 -5.86 -10.79 33.07
C ASN A 11 -4.81 -10.99 31.99
N TYR A 12 -4.40 -12.23 31.75
CA TYR A 12 -3.34 -12.54 30.77
C TYR A 12 -3.74 -12.21 29.32
N THR A 13 -5.02 -12.11 29.00
CA THR A 13 -5.46 -11.65 27.69
C THR A 13 -5.29 -10.14 27.52
N ALA A 14 -5.54 -9.35 28.58
CA ALA A 14 -5.22 -7.93 28.60
C ALA A 14 -3.70 -7.70 28.54
N LEU A 15 -2.91 -8.52 29.24
CA LEU A 15 -1.44 -8.46 29.14
C LEU A 15 -0.96 -8.80 27.73
N ALA A 16 -1.63 -9.72 27.04
CA ALA A 16 -1.33 -10.05 25.64
C ALA A 16 -1.64 -8.90 24.66
N PHE A 17 -2.58 -8.01 24.99
CA PHE A 17 -2.77 -6.74 24.29
C PHE A 17 -1.64 -5.76 24.63
N ALA A 18 -1.34 -5.61 25.91
CA ALA A 18 -0.40 -4.62 26.38
C ALA A 18 1.04 -4.86 25.85
N ILE A 19 1.48 -6.12 25.75
CA ILE A 19 2.85 -6.43 25.28
C ILE A 19 3.12 -5.88 23.88
N PRO A 20 2.36 -6.19 22.81
CA PRO A 20 2.63 -5.64 21.48
C PRO A 20 2.36 -4.13 21.41
N CYS A 21 1.30 -3.66 22.06
CA CYS A 21 0.96 -2.24 22.07
C CYS A 21 2.09 -1.40 22.70
N MET A 22 2.50 -1.74 23.92
CA MET A 22 3.59 -1.03 24.61
C MET A 22 4.95 -1.26 23.93
N GLY A 23 5.18 -2.45 23.35
CA GLY A 23 6.36 -2.72 22.56
C GLY A 23 6.49 -1.80 21.36
N MET A 24 5.42 -1.58 20.62
CA MET A 24 5.43 -0.65 19.49
C MET A 24 5.49 0.81 19.94
N LEU A 25 4.84 1.19 21.03
CA LEU A 25 5.01 2.52 21.63
C LEU A 25 6.46 2.76 22.09
N PHE A 26 7.12 1.73 22.62
CA PHE A 26 8.54 1.80 22.95
C PHE A 26 9.42 2.00 21.69
N VAL A 27 9.12 1.31 20.59
CA VAL A 27 9.76 1.57 19.30
C VAL A 27 9.56 3.02 18.87
N MET A 28 8.32 3.54 18.94
CA MET A 28 8.03 4.94 18.61
C MET A 28 8.84 5.92 19.47
N LEU A 29 9.02 5.61 20.76
CA LEU A 29 9.80 6.43 21.67
C LEU A 29 11.29 6.48 21.29
N ILE A 30 11.92 5.31 21.08
CA ILE A 30 13.35 5.25 20.74
C ILE A 30 13.67 5.81 19.36
N SER A 31 12.74 5.66 18.40
CA SER A 31 12.83 6.23 17.05
C SER A 31 12.39 7.70 16.98
N GLN A 32 12.01 8.30 18.08
CA GLN A 32 11.52 9.69 18.17
C GLN A 32 10.35 9.97 17.23
N TYR A 33 9.40 9.03 17.10
CA TYR A 33 8.18 9.24 16.32
C TYR A 33 7.12 9.99 17.12
N GLU A 34 6.33 10.82 16.43
CA GLU A 34 5.14 11.43 17.03
C GLU A 34 4.23 10.39 17.72
N PRO A 35 3.75 10.67 18.95
CA PRO A 35 3.86 11.93 19.70
C PRO A 35 5.14 12.10 20.56
N PHE A 36 6.13 11.22 20.42
CA PHE A 36 7.32 11.20 21.30
C PHE A 36 8.53 11.95 20.74
N GLY A 37 8.47 12.48 19.53
CA GLY A 37 9.60 13.18 18.93
C GLY A 37 9.25 13.91 17.63
N LYS A 38 10.26 14.19 16.83
CA LYS A 38 10.19 15.04 15.64
C LYS A 38 10.00 14.33 14.30
N TYR A 39 9.88 13.01 14.33
CA TYR A 39 9.67 12.20 13.12
C TYR A 39 8.26 11.61 13.12
N SER A 40 7.75 11.29 11.94
CA SER A 40 6.52 10.52 11.75
C SER A 40 6.84 9.11 11.23
N MET A 41 5.91 8.19 11.42
CA MET A 41 5.98 6.86 10.80
C MET A 41 5.65 6.89 9.29
N LEU A 42 5.38 8.08 8.73
CA LEU A 42 5.01 8.23 7.32
C LEU A 42 6.23 8.04 6.43
N TYR A 43 6.33 6.88 5.80
CA TYR A 43 7.35 6.59 4.78
C TYR A 43 6.72 5.75 3.66
N SER A 44 7.35 5.75 2.48
CA SER A 44 6.87 5.02 1.31
C SER A 44 5.38 5.30 1.03
N ASP A 45 4.54 4.27 0.89
CA ASP A 45 3.12 4.41 0.61
C ASP A 45 2.31 5.06 1.74
N MET A 46 2.77 4.99 3.01
CA MET A 46 2.14 5.76 4.09
C MET A 46 2.23 7.27 3.83
N TYR A 47 3.38 7.73 3.32
CA TYR A 47 3.63 9.13 2.99
C TYR A 47 2.78 9.59 1.81
N HIS A 48 2.82 8.83 0.71
CA HIS A 48 2.22 9.23 -0.56
C HIS A 48 0.75 8.87 -0.73
N GLN A 49 0.25 7.84 -0.01
CA GLN A 49 -1.10 7.28 -0.22
C GLN A 49 -1.93 7.24 1.07
N TYR A 50 -1.50 6.47 2.09
CA TYR A 50 -2.39 6.09 3.17
C TYR A 50 -2.81 7.26 4.05
N TYR A 51 -1.88 8.14 4.41
CA TYR A 51 -2.21 9.33 5.20
C TYR A 51 -3.00 10.37 4.40
N PRO A 52 -2.64 10.77 3.16
CA PRO A 52 -3.47 11.61 2.31
C PRO A 52 -4.91 11.09 2.14
N PHE A 53 -5.08 9.79 1.87
CA PHE A 53 -6.41 9.19 1.75
C PHE A 53 -7.18 9.19 3.07
N PHE A 54 -6.51 8.97 4.18
CA PHE A 54 -7.11 9.03 5.50
C PHE A 54 -7.61 10.44 5.84
N VAL A 55 -6.84 11.48 5.50
CA VAL A 55 -7.24 12.89 5.64
C VAL A 55 -8.46 13.20 4.77
N ALA A 56 -8.44 12.79 3.49
CA ALA A 56 -9.57 12.96 2.57
C ALA A 56 -10.83 12.23 3.07
N PHE A 57 -10.70 11.01 3.58
CA PHE A 57 -11.81 10.23 4.12
C PHE A 57 -12.47 10.90 5.32
N ARG A 58 -11.64 11.35 6.29
CA ARG A 58 -12.16 12.13 7.44
C ARG A 58 -12.89 13.39 6.99
N ARG A 59 -12.32 14.12 5.99
CA ARG A 59 -12.96 15.31 5.44
C ARG A 59 -14.31 14.99 4.82
N ALA A 60 -14.40 13.93 4.01
CA ALA A 60 -15.65 13.47 3.39
C ALA A 60 -16.70 13.07 4.44
N LEU A 61 -16.31 12.36 5.50
CA LEU A 61 -17.22 11.99 6.59
C LEU A 61 -17.74 13.21 7.36
N ARG A 62 -16.92 14.24 7.58
CA ARG A 62 -17.34 15.45 8.32
C ARG A 62 -18.18 16.39 7.48
N SER A 63 -17.88 16.54 6.20
CA SER A 63 -18.63 17.41 5.27
C SER A 63 -19.91 16.77 4.73
N GLY A 64 -20.03 15.42 4.79
CA GLY A 64 -21.12 14.70 4.15
C GLY A 64 -21.06 14.73 2.62
N SER A 65 -19.89 14.96 2.02
CA SER A 65 -19.71 15.12 0.57
C SER A 65 -19.93 13.84 -0.26
N GLY A 66 -20.22 12.73 0.40
CA GLY A 66 -20.44 11.42 -0.24
C GLY A 66 -19.18 10.60 -0.38
N LEU A 67 -19.37 9.28 -0.50
CA LEU A 67 -18.26 8.29 -0.51
C LEU A 67 -18.22 7.45 -1.81
N LEU A 68 -19.02 7.81 -2.83
CA LEU A 68 -19.07 7.05 -4.07
C LEU A 68 -18.02 7.49 -5.09
N TYR A 69 -17.78 8.81 -5.21
CA TYR A 69 -16.83 9.39 -6.15
C TYR A 69 -16.10 10.57 -5.50
N THR A 70 -14.81 10.75 -5.80
CA THR A 70 -14.00 11.86 -5.32
C THR A 70 -13.32 12.57 -6.48
N TRP A 71 -13.22 13.89 -6.40
CA TRP A 71 -12.52 14.76 -7.35
C TRP A 71 -11.13 15.19 -6.85
N SER A 72 -10.80 14.86 -5.60
CA SER A 72 -9.52 15.25 -4.99
C SER A 72 -8.39 14.24 -5.20
N ILE A 73 -8.62 13.16 -5.94
CA ILE A 73 -7.62 12.13 -6.25
C ILE A 73 -7.62 11.89 -7.76
N GLY A 74 -6.48 12.16 -8.39
CA GLY A 74 -6.37 12.09 -9.83
C GLY A 74 -7.35 13.02 -10.53
N MET A 75 -7.68 12.73 -11.76
CA MET A 75 -8.71 13.45 -12.54
C MET A 75 -10.14 13.28 -11.97
N GLY A 76 -10.27 12.52 -10.90
CA GLY A 76 -11.51 12.02 -10.29
C GLY A 76 -11.60 10.51 -10.41
N MET A 77 -12.09 9.83 -9.36
CA MET A 77 -12.13 8.37 -9.33
C MET A 77 -13.23 7.79 -8.43
N ASP A 78 -13.48 6.48 -8.60
CA ASP A 78 -14.34 5.69 -7.71
C ASP A 78 -13.78 5.69 -6.28
N TYR A 79 -14.42 6.43 -5.40
CA TYR A 79 -13.96 6.58 -4.03
C TYR A 79 -14.28 5.35 -3.18
N LEU A 80 -15.40 4.69 -3.46
CA LEU A 80 -15.77 3.50 -2.70
C LEU A 80 -14.84 2.31 -2.98
N GLY A 81 -14.37 2.16 -4.23
CA GLY A 81 -13.34 1.20 -4.59
C GLY A 81 -12.03 1.44 -3.82
N LEU A 82 -11.61 2.72 -3.72
CA LEU A 82 -10.44 3.11 -2.93
C LEU A 82 -10.65 2.85 -1.42
N ILE A 83 -11.80 3.26 -0.86
CA ILE A 83 -12.15 3.04 0.56
C ILE A 83 -12.10 1.56 0.89
N SER A 84 -12.60 0.69 0.01
CA SER A 84 -12.64 -0.76 0.22
C SER A 84 -11.28 -1.40 0.43
N TYR A 85 -10.24 -0.83 -0.13
CA TYR A 85 -8.86 -1.32 0.04
C TYR A 85 -8.11 -0.61 1.17
N TYR A 86 -8.17 0.73 1.24
CA TYR A 86 -7.31 1.51 2.13
C TYR A 86 -7.94 1.90 3.46
N LEU A 87 -9.27 2.08 3.52
CA LEU A 87 -9.91 2.89 4.57
C LEU A 87 -11.05 2.18 5.32
N ALA A 88 -11.42 0.96 4.91
CA ALA A 88 -12.59 0.26 5.44
C ALA A 88 -12.45 -0.25 6.90
N SER A 89 -11.31 -0.05 7.55
CA SER A 89 -11.14 -0.36 8.97
C SER A 89 -12.18 0.38 9.83
N PRO A 90 -12.96 -0.32 10.68
CA PRO A 90 -13.91 0.34 11.59
C PRO A 90 -13.25 1.36 12.52
N LEU A 91 -11.98 1.18 12.87
CA LEU A 91 -11.23 2.12 13.71
C LEU A 91 -11.01 3.48 13.01
N ASN A 92 -10.97 3.51 11.67
CA ASN A 92 -10.83 4.75 10.92
C ASN A 92 -12.03 5.70 11.10
N LEU A 93 -13.22 5.19 11.39
CA LEU A 93 -14.40 6.00 11.67
C LEU A 93 -14.22 6.89 12.90
N LEU A 94 -13.38 6.48 13.87
CA LEU A 94 -13.08 7.26 15.06
C LEU A 94 -12.33 8.56 14.74
N SER A 95 -11.74 8.68 13.55
CA SER A 95 -11.05 9.90 13.09
C SER A 95 -11.95 11.14 13.08
N VAL A 96 -13.25 10.96 12.92
CA VAL A 96 -14.25 12.06 12.95
C VAL A 96 -14.26 12.79 14.29
N LEU A 97 -13.95 12.07 15.38
CA LEU A 97 -13.92 12.59 16.74
C LEU A 97 -12.58 13.27 17.09
N VAL A 98 -11.55 13.09 16.28
CA VAL A 98 -10.20 13.58 16.55
C VAL A 98 -10.07 15.02 16.07
N PRO A 99 -9.51 15.96 16.90
CA PRO A 99 -9.15 17.29 16.45
C PRO A 99 -8.16 17.25 15.27
N GLU A 100 -8.18 18.25 14.39
CA GLU A 100 -7.35 18.24 13.18
C GLU A 100 -5.85 18.16 13.49
N GLY A 101 -5.39 18.96 14.46
CA GLY A 101 -3.99 18.98 14.89
C GLY A 101 -3.46 17.68 15.51
N TRP A 102 -4.34 16.70 15.80
CA TRP A 102 -3.97 15.39 16.38
C TRP A 102 -4.19 14.22 15.42
N LEU A 103 -4.47 14.51 14.16
CA LEU A 103 -4.83 13.48 13.18
C LEU A 103 -3.65 12.57 12.83
N LEU A 104 -2.43 13.11 12.79
CA LEU A 104 -1.22 12.33 12.56
C LEU A 104 -0.93 11.36 13.71
N GLU A 105 -1.02 11.87 14.94
CA GLU A 105 -0.82 11.08 16.15
C GLU A 105 -1.86 9.95 16.24
N PHE A 106 -3.12 10.26 15.96
CA PHE A 106 -4.18 9.23 15.92
C PHE A 106 -3.88 8.16 14.86
N PHE A 107 -3.50 8.57 13.64
CA PHE A 107 -3.15 7.64 12.56
C PHE A 107 -1.97 6.74 12.94
N SER A 108 -0.93 7.32 13.55
CA SER A 108 0.24 6.59 14.02
C SER A 108 -0.09 5.60 15.15
N LEU A 109 -0.99 5.99 16.08
CA LEU A 109 -1.44 5.15 17.19
C LEU A 109 -2.33 3.98 16.75
N LEU A 110 -2.90 3.99 15.55
CA LEU A 110 -3.63 2.83 15.02
C LEU A 110 -2.72 1.59 14.94
N VAL A 111 -1.43 1.75 14.64
CA VAL A 111 -0.47 0.64 14.52
C VAL A 111 -0.31 -0.11 15.85
N PRO A 112 0.16 0.52 16.95
CA PRO A 112 0.33 -0.20 18.22
C PRO A 112 -0.98 -0.78 18.75
N VAL A 113 -2.12 -0.11 18.53
CA VAL A 113 -3.44 -0.61 18.97
C VAL A 113 -3.84 -1.87 18.21
N LYS A 114 -3.69 -1.90 16.87
CA LYS A 114 -4.00 -3.07 16.04
C LYS A 114 -3.07 -4.25 16.35
N LEU A 115 -1.78 -4.00 16.57
CA LEU A 115 -0.83 -5.04 17.01
C LEU A 115 -1.18 -5.56 18.43
N GLY A 116 -1.63 -4.69 19.31
CA GLY A 116 -2.19 -5.08 20.61
C GLY A 116 -3.38 -6.03 20.47
N PHE A 117 -4.34 -5.72 19.59
CA PHE A 117 -5.46 -6.62 19.30
C PHE A 117 -5.01 -7.95 18.72
N ALA A 118 -4.00 -7.97 17.82
CA ALA A 118 -3.44 -9.20 17.29
C ALA A 118 -2.93 -10.13 18.41
N GLY A 119 -2.14 -9.58 19.34
CA GLY A 119 -1.65 -10.33 20.51
C GLY A 119 -2.79 -10.83 21.41
N MET A 120 -3.76 -9.98 21.70
CA MET A 120 -4.93 -10.34 22.53
C MET A 120 -5.76 -11.45 21.89
N PHE A 121 -6.07 -11.33 20.59
CA PHE A 121 -6.91 -12.32 19.91
C PHE A 121 -6.19 -13.67 19.76
N PHE A 122 -4.88 -13.67 19.58
CA PHE A 122 -4.09 -14.89 19.60
C PHE A 122 -4.08 -15.54 21.00
N ALA A 123 -3.96 -14.76 22.07
CA ALA A 123 -4.07 -15.27 23.44
C ALA A 123 -5.47 -15.83 23.74
N ILE A 124 -6.56 -15.20 23.26
CA ILE A 124 -7.93 -15.71 23.38
C ILE A 124 -8.06 -17.05 22.66
N PHE A 125 -7.52 -17.15 21.43
CA PHE A 125 -7.47 -18.40 20.66
C PHE A 125 -6.77 -19.51 21.44
N LEU A 126 -5.57 -19.25 21.97
CA LEU A 126 -4.81 -20.23 22.77
C LEU A 126 -5.54 -20.62 24.05
N LYS A 127 -6.07 -19.63 24.77
CA LYS A 127 -6.83 -19.85 26.01
C LYS A 127 -8.04 -20.76 25.79
N LYS A 128 -8.83 -20.48 24.74
CA LYS A 128 -10.05 -21.24 24.44
C LYS A 128 -9.73 -22.65 23.95
N LEU A 129 -8.69 -22.79 23.12
CA LEU A 129 -8.35 -24.07 22.51
C LEU A 129 -7.69 -25.05 23.48
N PHE A 130 -6.82 -24.55 24.38
CA PHE A 130 -6.02 -25.35 25.28
C PHE A 130 -6.47 -25.30 26.75
N GLY A 131 -7.44 -24.45 27.09
CA GLY A 131 -7.93 -24.31 28.49
C GLY A 131 -6.89 -23.74 29.44
N LYS A 132 -5.86 -23.05 28.97
CA LYS A 132 -4.79 -22.45 29.79
C LYS A 132 -4.99 -20.94 29.93
N ASN A 133 -4.76 -20.43 31.13
CA ASN A 133 -4.84 -19.01 31.47
C ASN A 133 -3.66 -18.63 32.34
N ASP A 134 -2.50 -18.45 31.73
CA ASP A 134 -1.25 -18.12 32.45
C ASP A 134 -0.35 -17.23 31.57
N ALA A 135 0.78 -16.77 32.11
CA ALA A 135 1.69 -15.86 31.43
C ALA A 135 2.16 -16.36 30.06
N SER A 136 2.14 -17.66 29.76
CA SER A 136 2.57 -18.16 28.46
C SER A 136 1.65 -17.71 27.32
N ILE A 137 0.34 -17.58 27.55
CA ILE A 137 -0.56 -17.07 26.50
C ILE A 137 -0.29 -15.60 26.19
N ALA A 138 0.16 -14.81 27.19
CA ALA A 138 0.51 -13.42 26.97
C ALA A 138 1.80 -13.27 26.16
N VAL A 139 2.83 -14.06 26.48
CA VAL A 139 4.12 -14.03 25.75
C VAL A 139 3.94 -14.49 24.30
N PHE A 140 3.22 -15.59 24.08
CA PHE A 140 2.94 -16.07 22.70
C PHE A 140 2.02 -15.11 21.94
N GLY A 141 1.11 -14.41 22.63
CA GLY A 141 0.38 -13.29 22.07
C GLY A 141 1.32 -12.16 21.61
N GLY A 142 2.32 -11.84 22.45
CA GLY A 142 3.38 -10.90 22.10
C GLY A 142 4.17 -11.34 20.85
N PHE A 143 4.56 -12.61 20.78
CA PHE A 143 5.25 -13.17 19.62
C PHE A 143 4.42 -13.07 18.33
N TYR A 144 3.10 -13.28 18.40
CA TYR A 144 2.24 -13.10 17.24
C TYR A 144 2.12 -11.65 16.87
N GLY A 145 1.77 -10.76 17.81
CA GLY A 145 1.57 -9.35 17.55
C GLY A 145 2.83 -8.60 17.11
N LEU A 146 4.04 -9.12 17.43
CA LEU A 146 5.34 -8.52 17.09
C LEU A 146 6.21 -9.46 16.25
N CYS A 147 5.62 -10.41 15.52
CA CYS A 147 6.39 -11.23 14.58
C CYS A 147 6.98 -10.36 13.45
N ALA A 148 7.98 -10.87 12.75
CA ALA A 148 8.67 -10.10 11.72
C ALA A 148 7.75 -9.60 10.60
N TRP A 149 6.71 -10.38 10.22
CA TRP A 149 5.70 -9.91 9.29
C TRP A 149 4.96 -8.68 9.83
N ALA A 150 4.55 -8.71 11.10
CA ALA A 150 3.85 -7.59 11.73
C ALA A 150 4.73 -6.34 11.81
N LEU A 151 6.00 -6.48 12.21
CA LEU A 151 6.96 -5.38 12.26
C LEU A 151 7.33 -4.88 10.87
N GLY A 152 7.62 -5.78 9.93
CA GLY A 152 8.02 -5.44 8.56
C GLY A 152 6.91 -4.77 7.74
N TYR A 153 5.65 -5.15 7.97
CA TYR A 153 4.49 -4.63 7.24
C TYR A 153 3.58 -3.71 8.07
N GLN A 154 4.01 -3.26 9.25
CA GLN A 154 3.21 -2.40 10.12
C GLN A 154 2.79 -1.08 9.44
N TRP A 155 3.56 -0.60 8.49
CA TRP A 155 3.24 0.58 7.69
C TRP A 155 2.04 0.37 6.75
N ASN A 156 1.66 -0.88 6.43
CA ASN A 156 0.40 -1.19 5.76
C ASN A 156 -0.74 -1.26 6.78
N VAL A 157 -1.09 -0.12 7.36
CA VAL A 157 -2.05 -0.01 8.47
C VAL A 157 -3.38 -0.72 8.19
N MET A 158 -3.83 -0.71 6.92
CA MET A 158 -5.06 -1.36 6.49
C MET A 158 -5.00 -2.90 6.48
N TRP A 159 -3.81 -3.52 6.52
CA TRP A 159 -3.67 -4.97 6.59
C TRP A 159 -3.78 -5.51 8.02
N LEU A 160 -3.49 -4.67 9.01
CA LEU A 160 -3.35 -5.07 10.40
C LEU A 160 -4.66 -5.52 11.05
N ASP A 161 -5.81 -5.04 10.60
CA ASP A 161 -7.12 -5.50 11.09
C ASP A 161 -7.34 -6.97 10.79
N THR A 162 -7.11 -7.37 9.54
CA THR A 162 -7.27 -8.77 9.09
C THR A 162 -6.23 -9.68 9.74
N PHE A 163 -4.99 -9.22 9.86
CA PHE A 163 -3.94 -9.91 10.61
C PHE A 163 -4.36 -10.15 12.07
N ALA A 164 -4.89 -9.13 12.73
CA ALA A 164 -5.35 -9.24 14.12
C ALA A 164 -6.54 -10.20 14.26
N LEU A 165 -7.47 -10.20 13.30
CA LEU A 165 -8.68 -11.03 13.33
C LEU A 165 -8.45 -12.51 13.00
N LEU A 166 -7.35 -12.87 12.33
CA LEU A 166 -7.07 -14.25 11.93
C LEU A 166 -7.19 -15.28 13.05
N PRO A 167 -6.64 -15.06 14.27
CA PRO A 167 -6.79 -16.00 15.37
C PRO A 167 -8.26 -16.24 15.77
N LEU A 168 -9.11 -15.20 15.71
CA LEU A 168 -10.52 -15.32 16.00
C LEU A 168 -11.30 -16.02 14.89
N VAL A 169 -10.94 -15.80 13.63
CA VAL A 169 -11.50 -16.55 12.48
C VAL A 169 -11.16 -18.03 12.62
N ALA A 170 -9.91 -18.37 12.93
CA ALA A 170 -9.48 -19.75 13.14
C ALA A 170 -10.21 -20.39 14.36
N LEU A 171 -10.37 -19.65 15.45
CA LEU A 171 -11.15 -20.11 16.62
C LEU A 171 -12.62 -20.31 16.25
N GLY A 172 -13.21 -19.36 15.52
CA GLY A 172 -14.57 -19.44 15.03
C GLY A 172 -14.80 -20.66 14.15
N THR A 173 -13.86 -20.97 13.24
CA THR A 173 -13.88 -22.19 12.41
C THR A 173 -13.93 -23.44 13.27
N VAL A 174 -13.08 -23.54 14.31
CA VAL A 174 -13.11 -24.69 15.23
C VAL A 174 -14.42 -24.75 16.01
N CYS A 175 -14.95 -23.63 16.49
CA CYS A 175 -16.24 -23.58 17.20
C CYS A 175 -17.40 -23.98 16.28
N LEU A 176 -17.39 -23.56 15.01
CA LEU A 176 -18.39 -23.90 14.01
C LEU A 176 -18.42 -25.41 13.74
N LEU A 177 -17.24 -26.02 13.52
CA LEU A 177 -17.11 -27.43 13.17
C LEU A 177 -17.32 -28.34 14.39
N LYS A 178 -16.78 -27.97 15.56
CA LYS A 178 -16.82 -28.79 16.77
C LYS A 178 -18.11 -28.59 17.60
N GLU A 179 -18.48 -27.33 17.80
CA GLU A 179 -19.58 -26.95 18.73
C GLU A 179 -20.84 -26.53 17.97
N LYS A 180 -20.80 -26.47 16.62
CA LYS A 180 -21.89 -25.99 15.75
C LYS A 180 -22.30 -24.53 16.04
N LYS A 181 -21.39 -23.73 16.65
CA LYS A 181 -21.59 -22.33 16.97
C LYS A 181 -21.04 -21.43 15.86
N PHE A 182 -21.92 -20.76 15.15
CA PHE A 182 -21.58 -20.01 13.94
C PHE A 182 -21.25 -18.53 14.19
N PHE A 183 -21.70 -17.95 15.28
CA PHE A 183 -21.66 -16.49 15.49
C PHE A 183 -20.24 -15.92 15.38
N LEU A 184 -19.28 -16.51 16.17
CA LEU A 184 -17.90 -16.02 16.17
C LEU A 184 -17.26 -16.11 14.78
N TYR A 185 -17.46 -17.24 14.10
CA TYR A 185 -16.92 -17.46 12.76
C TYR A 185 -17.43 -16.42 11.77
N THR A 186 -18.75 -16.27 11.68
CA THR A 186 -19.38 -15.41 10.69
C THR A 186 -19.00 -13.94 10.88
N ILE A 187 -19.06 -13.45 12.13
CA ILE A 187 -18.72 -12.04 12.44
C ILE A 187 -17.23 -11.77 12.21
N THR A 188 -16.35 -12.67 12.64
CA THR A 188 -14.91 -12.40 12.50
C THR A 188 -14.43 -12.51 11.06
N LEU A 189 -15.00 -13.43 10.26
CA LEU A 189 -14.74 -13.51 8.83
C LEU A 189 -15.29 -12.28 8.09
N PHE A 190 -16.55 -11.87 8.42
CA PHE A 190 -17.12 -10.62 7.91
C PHE A 190 -16.20 -9.43 8.18
N LEU A 191 -15.81 -9.20 9.44
CA LEU A 191 -14.94 -8.08 9.80
C LEU A 191 -13.57 -8.15 9.12
N SER A 192 -13.01 -9.35 8.98
CA SER A 192 -11.73 -9.57 8.32
C SER A 192 -11.75 -9.13 6.85
N VAL A 193 -12.77 -9.56 6.09
CA VAL A 193 -12.91 -9.21 4.67
C VAL A 193 -13.41 -7.77 4.49
N TYR A 194 -14.29 -7.29 5.37
CA TYR A 194 -14.79 -5.92 5.36
C TYR A 194 -13.66 -4.90 5.55
N SER A 195 -12.76 -5.15 6.51
CA SER A 195 -11.66 -4.23 6.82
C SER A 195 -10.62 -4.13 5.71
N ASN A 196 -10.36 -5.23 5.00
CA ASN A 196 -9.53 -5.27 3.80
C ASN A 196 -9.83 -6.54 3.01
N TYR A 197 -10.48 -6.41 1.86
CA TYR A 197 -10.88 -7.55 1.04
C TYR A 197 -9.68 -8.35 0.53
N TYR A 198 -8.55 -7.69 0.24
CA TYR A 198 -7.37 -8.32 -0.35
C TYR A 198 -6.66 -9.27 0.64
N ILE A 199 -6.37 -8.80 1.86
CA ILE A 199 -5.79 -9.67 2.92
C ILE A 199 -6.86 -10.65 3.43
N GLY A 200 -8.14 -10.24 3.42
CA GLY A 200 -9.28 -11.10 3.71
C GLY A 200 -9.38 -12.31 2.76
N PHE A 201 -9.02 -12.13 1.50
CA PHE A 201 -8.93 -13.24 0.53
C PHE A 201 -7.94 -14.31 0.97
N PHE A 202 -6.76 -13.95 1.47
CA PHE A 202 -5.80 -14.92 2.03
C PHE A 202 -6.39 -15.68 3.23
N THR A 203 -7.15 -14.96 4.07
CA THR A 203 -7.85 -15.58 5.21
C THR A 203 -8.91 -16.57 4.74
N CYS A 204 -9.64 -16.28 3.65
CA CYS A 204 -10.61 -17.22 3.06
C CYS A 204 -9.93 -18.50 2.54
N ILE A 205 -8.81 -18.38 1.83
CA ILE A 205 -8.01 -19.56 1.40
C ILE A 205 -7.54 -20.35 2.64
N PHE A 206 -7.07 -19.63 3.66
CA PHE A 206 -6.62 -20.31 4.89
C PHE A 206 -7.74 -21.04 5.62
N VAL A 207 -8.94 -20.50 5.68
CA VAL A 207 -10.13 -21.16 6.26
C VAL A 207 -10.42 -22.46 5.50
N PHE A 208 -10.33 -22.43 4.16
CA PHE A 208 -10.49 -23.63 3.33
C PHE A 208 -9.44 -24.70 3.67
N LEU A 209 -8.17 -24.34 3.77
CA LEU A 209 -7.09 -25.25 4.18
C LEU A 209 -7.30 -25.77 5.61
N LEU A 210 -7.68 -24.91 6.54
CA LEU A 210 -7.94 -25.27 7.93
C LEU A 210 -9.12 -26.24 8.07
N PHE A 211 -10.16 -26.09 7.24
CA PHE A 211 -11.29 -27.02 7.17
C PHE A 211 -10.81 -28.44 6.84
N PHE A 212 -10.01 -28.61 5.77
CA PHE A 212 -9.50 -29.92 5.40
C PHE A 212 -8.57 -30.51 6.46
N VAL A 213 -7.67 -29.70 7.01
CA VAL A 213 -6.80 -30.11 8.12
C VAL A 213 -7.63 -30.61 9.31
N TYR A 214 -8.70 -29.87 9.66
CA TYR A 214 -9.58 -30.26 10.76
C TYR A 214 -10.30 -31.58 10.49
N GLU A 215 -10.88 -31.76 9.29
CA GLU A 215 -11.62 -33.00 8.93
C GLU A 215 -10.69 -34.20 8.82
N ILE A 216 -9.48 -34.08 8.27
CA ILE A 216 -8.49 -35.16 8.22
C ILE A 216 -8.07 -35.57 9.65
N CYS A 217 -7.80 -34.61 10.51
CA CYS A 217 -7.41 -34.87 11.90
C CYS A 217 -8.55 -35.47 12.72
N ARG A 218 -9.80 -35.20 12.35
CA ARG A 218 -11.01 -35.57 13.09
C ARG A 218 -12.01 -36.34 12.22
N TRP A 219 -11.49 -37.17 11.35
CA TRP A 219 -12.30 -37.91 10.40
C TRP A 219 -13.48 -38.62 11.07
N GLY A 220 -14.67 -38.36 10.59
CA GLY A 220 -15.93 -38.93 11.09
C GLY A 220 -16.82 -39.50 9.99
N GLY A 221 -16.24 -39.79 8.79
CA GLY A 221 -16.93 -40.32 7.62
C GLY A 221 -17.51 -39.22 6.69
N TRP A 222 -17.88 -39.68 5.48
CA TRP A 222 -18.34 -38.77 4.41
C TRP A 222 -19.57 -37.94 4.76
N LYS A 223 -20.55 -38.53 5.46
CA LYS A 223 -21.76 -37.78 5.90
C LYS A 223 -21.41 -36.58 6.78
N LYS A 224 -20.47 -36.76 7.72
CA LYS A 224 -19.99 -35.66 8.56
C LYS A 224 -19.24 -34.63 7.71
N LEU A 225 -18.36 -35.06 6.83
CA LEU A 225 -17.60 -34.16 5.95
C LEU A 225 -18.52 -33.24 5.14
N PHE A 226 -19.52 -33.81 4.45
CA PHE A 226 -20.46 -33.03 3.64
C PHE A 226 -21.36 -32.12 4.49
N ALA A 227 -21.80 -32.57 5.68
CA ALA A 227 -22.56 -31.73 6.61
C ALA A 227 -21.74 -30.53 7.13
N ASP A 228 -20.47 -30.75 7.45
CA ASP A 228 -19.57 -29.71 7.92
C ASP A 228 -19.13 -28.77 6.78
N LEU A 229 -18.96 -29.32 5.54
CA LEU A 229 -18.73 -28.52 4.34
C LEU A 229 -19.94 -27.60 4.02
N GLY A 230 -21.15 -28.13 4.06
CA GLY A 230 -22.35 -27.32 3.86
C GLY A 230 -22.51 -26.24 4.91
N ARG A 231 -22.15 -26.55 6.16
CA ARG A 231 -22.19 -25.59 7.27
C ARG A 231 -21.17 -24.45 7.10
N ILE A 232 -19.91 -24.79 6.82
CA ILE A 232 -18.88 -23.74 6.64
C ILE A 232 -19.15 -22.92 5.39
N ALA A 233 -19.61 -23.53 4.30
CA ALA A 233 -20.00 -22.84 3.08
C ALA A 233 -21.13 -21.83 3.33
N LEU A 234 -22.21 -22.26 4.01
CA LEU A 234 -23.34 -21.37 4.34
C LEU A 234 -22.91 -20.13 5.13
N PHE A 235 -22.15 -20.34 6.22
CA PHE A 235 -21.76 -19.24 7.08
C PHE A 235 -20.63 -18.39 6.49
N SER A 236 -19.82 -18.94 5.59
CA SER A 236 -18.88 -18.17 4.77
C SER A 236 -19.62 -17.28 3.77
N LEU A 237 -20.61 -17.83 3.05
CA LEU A 237 -21.43 -17.07 2.10
C LEU A 237 -22.19 -15.94 2.79
N LEU A 238 -22.73 -16.18 4.00
CA LEU A 238 -23.38 -15.12 4.79
C LEU A 238 -22.37 -14.03 5.20
N ALA A 239 -21.16 -14.42 5.66
CA ALA A 239 -20.12 -13.47 6.02
C ALA A 239 -19.68 -12.63 4.82
N LEU A 240 -19.40 -13.27 3.69
CA LEU A 240 -19.00 -12.60 2.44
C LEU A 240 -20.16 -11.77 1.85
N GLY A 241 -21.40 -12.27 1.91
CA GLY A 241 -22.57 -11.52 1.48
C GLY A 241 -22.77 -10.23 2.28
N MET A 242 -22.50 -10.23 3.59
CA MET A 242 -22.51 -9.02 4.40
C MET A 242 -21.44 -7.99 4.00
N THR A 243 -20.33 -8.40 3.36
CA THR A 243 -19.30 -7.48 2.84
C THR A 243 -19.62 -6.94 1.44
N ALA A 244 -20.65 -7.42 0.75
CA ALA A 244 -20.94 -7.11 -0.65
C ALA A 244 -21.05 -5.61 -0.95
N ILE A 245 -21.48 -4.81 0.04
CA ILE A 245 -21.54 -3.34 -0.05
C ILE A 245 -20.17 -2.71 -0.40
N LEU A 246 -19.07 -3.31 0.00
CA LEU A 246 -17.69 -2.86 -0.30
C LEU A 246 -17.01 -3.75 -1.34
N THR A 247 -17.21 -5.07 -1.26
CA THR A 247 -16.48 -6.00 -2.13
C THR A 247 -16.95 -5.96 -3.59
N PHE A 248 -18.23 -5.69 -3.87
CA PHE A 248 -18.71 -5.57 -5.24
C PHE A 248 -18.19 -4.31 -5.94
N PRO A 249 -18.26 -3.11 -5.32
CA PRO A 249 -17.58 -1.93 -5.87
C PRO A 249 -16.08 -2.13 -6.05
N ALA A 250 -15.41 -2.77 -5.08
CA ALA A 250 -13.98 -3.09 -5.20
C ALA A 250 -13.68 -3.97 -6.42
N LEU A 251 -14.46 -5.04 -6.64
CA LEU A 251 -14.32 -5.92 -7.81
C LEU A 251 -14.57 -5.17 -9.12
N SER A 252 -15.58 -4.27 -9.15
CA SER A 252 -15.84 -3.42 -10.31
C SER A 252 -14.67 -2.47 -10.59
N ALA A 253 -14.14 -1.82 -9.55
CA ALA A 253 -12.99 -0.92 -9.68
C ALA A 253 -11.73 -1.67 -10.16
N LEU A 254 -11.48 -2.88 -9.67
CA LEU A 254 -10.33 -3.71 -10.08
C LEU A 254 -10.32 -4.02 -11.58
N GLN A 255 -11.48 -4.06 -12.24
CA GLN A 255 -11.56 -4.31 -13.68
C GLN A 255 -10.93 -3.20 -14.54
N THR A 256 -10.80 -1.99 -14.00
CA THR A 256 -10.15 -0.86 -14.67
C THR A 256 -8.66 -0.70 -14.32
N THR A 257 -8.13 -1.56 -13.43
CA THR A 257 -6.75 -1.50 -12.96
C THR A 257 -5.84 -2.48 -13.68
N GLN A 258 -4.52 -2.30 -13.54
CA GLN A 258 -3.50 -3.22 -14.08
C GLN A 258 -3.67 -4.67 -13.62
N SER A 259 -4.28 -4.91 -12.46
CA SER A 259 -4.53 -6.28 -11.95
C SER A 259 -5.42 -7.10 -12.88
N SER A 260 -6.32 -6.48 -13.65
CA SER A 260 -7.22 -7.16 -14.59
C SER A 260 -6.53 -7.68 -15.86
N VAL A 261 -5.34 -7.19 -16.17
CA VAL A 261 -4.59 -7.51 -17.40
C VAL A 261 -3.64 -8.69 -17.21
N ASN A 262 -3.42 -9.12 -15.96
CA ASN A 262 -2.50 -10.20 -15.65
C ASN A 262 -3.07 -11.58 -16.03
N ASN A 263 -2.33 -12.34 -16.85
CA ASN A 263 -2.68 -13.70 -17.24
C ASN A 263 -2.01 -14.74 -16.35
N PHE A 264 -2.66 -15.91 -16.21
CA PHE A 264 -2.10 -17.03 -15.47
C PHE A 264 -0.74 -17.44 -16.06
N PRO A 265 0.32 -17.62 -15.23
CA PRO A 265 1.67 -17.90 -15.74
C PRO A 265 1.71 -19.23 -16.48
N THR A 266 2.15 -19.20 -17.73
CA THR A 266 2.36 -20.37 -18.58
C THR A 266 3.71 -21.03 -18.26
N GLY A 267 3.75 -22.36 -18.22
CA GLY A 267 4.94 -23.13 -17.89
C GLY A 267 5.31 -23.06 -16.40
N PHE A 268 6.08 -24.06 -15.94
CA PHE A 268 6.54 -24.09 -14.56
C PHE A 268 7.64 -23.04 -14.34
N ARG A 269 7.41 -22.11 -13.41
CA ARG A 269 8.38 -21.08 -13.03
C ARG A 269 8.52 -20.97 -11.53
N LEU A 270 9.74 -20.69 -11.07
CA LEU A 270 10.03 -20.41 -9.68
C LEU A 270 10.05 -18.89 -9.45
N ASN A 271 9.48 -18.46 -8.33
CA ASN A 271 9.43 -17.05 -7.95
C ASN A 271 10.80 -16.51 -7.53
N ILE A 272 11.65 -17.42 -7.06
CA ILE A 272 12.89 -17.06 -6.41
C ILE A 272 14.01 -16.97 -7.43
N ALA A 273 14.85 -16.02 -7.12
CA ALA A 273 16.10 -15.64 -7.73
C ALA A 273 16.43 -16.43 -8.98
N LYS A 274 16.52 -15.73 -10.02
CA LYS A 274 16.83 -16.18 -11.37
C LYS A 274 17.99 -17.21 -11.46
N GLU A 275 18.75 -17.41 -10.38
CA GLU A 275 20.06 -18.05 -10.42
C GLU A 275 20.21 -19.32 -9.56
N ASN A 276 19.41 -19.55 -8.49
CA ASN A 276 19.63 -20.72 -7.65
C ASN A 276 18.39 -21.16 -6.84
N THR A 277 17.74 -22.24 -7.26
CA THR A 277 16.56 -22.85 -6.60
C THR A 277 16.83 -23.31 -5.17
N ILE A 278 18.04 -23.83 -4.89
CA ILE A 278 18.43 -24.33 -3.56
C ILE A 278 18.58 -23.16 -2.59
N LYS A 279 19.17 -22.06 -3.02
CA LYS A 279 19.31 -20.85 -2.21
C LYS A 279 17.94 -20.29 -1.79
N GLY A 280 16.99 -20.24 -2.73
CA GLY A 280 15.64 -19.79 -2.43
C GLY A 280 14.88 -20.71 -1.48
N LEU A 281 15.09 -22.02 -1.55
CA LEU A 281 14.50 -22.97 -0.59
C LEU A 281 15.08 -22.78 0.82
N LEU A 282 16.39 -22.55 0.92
CA LEU A 282 17.07 -22.26 2.20
C LEU A 282 16.57 -20.95 2.78
N ASP A 283 16.34 -19.93 1.96
CA ASP A 283 15.75 -18.66 2.38
C ASP A 283 14.35 -18.83 2.98
N ALA A 284 13.50 -19.64 2.37
CA ALA A 284 12.20 -19.93 2.94
C ALA A 284 12.31 -20.69 4.27
N MET A 285 13.31 -21.57 4.43
CA MET A 285 13.52 -22.33 5.67
C MET A 285 14.09 -21.49 6.81
N ARG A 286 14.91 -20.49 6.57
CA ARG A 286 15.49 -19.62 7.62
C ARG A 286 14.47 -18.95 8.49
N GLN A 287 13.29 -18.66 7.93
CA GLN A 287 12.17 -18.00 8.59
C GLN A 287 11.63 -18.75 9.80
N VAL A 288 11.86 -20.06 9.85
CA VAL A 288 11.46 -20.92 10.96
C VAL A 288 12.49 -20.90 12.07
N ALA A 289 13.72 -20.51 11.76
CA ALA A 289 14.89 -20.68 12.61
C ALA A 289 15.37 -19.40 13.27
N GLY A 290 15.00 -18.23 12.76
CA GLY A 290 15.51 -16.95 13.24
C GLY A 290 14.47 -15.85 13.34
N ASN A 291 14.92 -14.69 13.83
CA ASN A 291 14.13 -13.46 13.93
C ASN A 291 14.91 -12.25 13.37
N MET A 292 14.33 -11.05 13.45
CA MET A 292 14.95 -9.82 12.94
C MET A 292 16.14 -9.31 13.76
N GLY A 293 16.32 -9.80 14.98
CA GLY A 293 17.36 -9.31 15.86
C GLY A 293 18.75 -9.62 15.29
N GLY A 294 19.65 -8.64 15.33
CA GLY A 294 21.00 -8.72 14.78
C GLY A 294 21.09 -8.50 13.25
N SER A 295 19.96 -8.29 12.56
CA SER A 295 19.97 -7.87 11.16
C SER A 295 20.01 -6.35 11.05
N ILE A 296 20.88 -5.82 10.19
CA ILE A 296 20.95 -4.39 9.90
C ILE A 296 19.77 -3.97 9.04
N GLU A 297 19.39 -4.80 8.08
CA GLU A 297 18.18 -4.61 7.29
C GLU A 297 17.11 -5.64 7.68
N PRO A 298 15.88 -5.19 8.01
CA PRO A 298 14.78 -6.11 8.22
C PRO A 298 14.53 -6.92 6.95
N THR A 299 14.43 -8.24 7.08
CA THR A 299 14.24 -9.15 5.95
C THR A 299 12.88 -9.05 5.28
N PHE A 300 12.05 -8.13 5.71
CA PHE A 300 10.74 -7.86 5.11
C PHE A 300 10.81 -7.33 3.67
N LYS A 301 11.98 -6.84 3.19
CA LYS A 301 12.15 -6.52 1.76
C LYS A 301 11.72 -7.65 0.84
N GLU A 302 11.88 -8.88 1.29
CA GLU A 302 11.49 -10.08 0.56
C GLU A 302 10.10 -10.59 0.93
N GLY A 303 9.43 -9.94 1.89
CA GLY A 303 8.10 -10.31 2.36
C GLY A 303 8.01 -11.58 3.19
N LEU A 304 9.12 -12.21 3.48
CA LEU A 304 9.18 -13.44 4.26
C LEU A 304 9.42 -13.11 5.75
N PRO A 305 8.56 -13.57 6.68
CA PRO A 305 8.73 -13.28 8.10
C PRO A 305 9.81 -14.14 8.73
N ASN A 306 10.66 -13.58 9.55
CA ASN A 306 11.44 -14.32 10.52
C ASN A 306 10.62 -14.54 11.79
N LEU A 307 10.81 -15.66 12.45
CA LEU A 307 10.18 -15.99 13.73
C LEU A 307 11.21 -15.93 14.85
N TYR A 308 10.72 -15.89 16.08
CA TYR A 308 11.61 -15.86 17.25
C TYR A 308 12.44 -17.13 17.34
N CYS A 309 13.72 -16.98 17.65
CA CYS A 309 14.67 -18.06 17.76
C CYS A 309 14.24 -19.02 18.88
N GLY A 310 14.57 -20.29 18.77
CA GLY A 310 14.18 -21.32 19.76
C GLY A 310 12.75 -21.86 19.61
N ILE A 311 11.85 -21.18 18.89
CA ILE A 311 10.51 -21.72 18.61
C ILE A 311 10.60 -23.04 17.85
N PHE A 312 11.53 -23.18 16.91
CA PHE A 312 11.74 -24.41 16.15
C PHE A 312 12.12 -25.60 17.05
N SER A 313 12.94 -25.39 18.06
CA SER A 313 13.35 -26.45 18.99
C SER A 313 12.19 -27.04 19.78
N ILE A 314 11.12 -26.29 20.00
CA ILE A 314 9.92 -26.74 20.74
C ILE A 314 8.80 -27.30 19.83
N LEU A 315 8.98 -27.33 18.51
CA LEU A 315 8.01 -27.90 17.58
C LEU A 315 7.98 -29.46 17.62
N MET A 316 9.05 -30.10 18.10
CA MET A 316 9.20 -31.55 18.13
C MET A 316 8.51 -32.18 19.35
N ALA A 317 7.19 -32.31 19.33
CA ALA A 317 6.43 -32.92 20.43
C ALA A 317 6.13 -34.41 20.21
N LYS A 318 6.46 -35.25 21.20
CA LYS A 318 6.25 -36.72 21.13
C LYS A 318 4.77 -37.14 21.19
N ASP A 319 3.97 -36.48 22.04
CA ASP A 319 2.60 -36.90 22.37
C ASP A 319 1.51 -36.29 21.48
N VAL A 320 1.87 -35.73 20.32
CA VAL A 320 0.90 -35.29 19.33
C VAL A 320 0.52 -36.48 18.42
N LYS A 321 -0.76 -36.66 18.17
CA LYS A 321 -1.22 -37.70 17.26
C LYS A 321 -0.49 -37.61 15.90
N ARG A 322 -0.12 -38.76 15.35
CA ARG A 322 0.63 -38.83 14.10
C ARG A 322 -0.06 -38.07 12.96
N ARG A 323 -1.41 -38.18 12.86
CA ARG A 323 -2.19 -37.40 11.86
C ARG A 323 -2.02 -35.90 12.00
N ASP A 324 -2.10 -35.38 13.22
CA ASP A 324 -1.95 -33.94 13.49
C ASP A 324 -0.56 -33.44 13.09
N LYS A 325 0.50 -34.27 13.34
CA LYS A 325 1.87 -33.94 12.91
C LYS A 325 2.00 -33.92 11.39
N CYS A 326 1.48 -34.97 10.72
CA CYS A 326 1.53 -35.05 9.26
C CYS A 326 0.79 -33.86 8.63
N CYS A 327 -0.41 -33.53 9.10
CA CYS A 327 -1.16 -32.39 8.59
C CYS A 327 -0.42 -31.07 8.81
N ALA A 328 0.21 -30.88 9.97
CA ALA A 328 0.97 -29.67 10.24
C ALA A 328 2.21 -29.55 9.35
N VAL A 329 2.95 -30.65 9.16
CA VAL A 329 4.12 -30.70 8.26
C VAL A 329 3.69 -30.43 6.81
N ILE A 330 2.63 -31.09 6.34
CA ILE A 330 2.11 -30.88 4.98
C ILE A 330 1.68 -29.43 4.78
N LEU A 331 1.00 -28.83 5.75
CA LEU A 331 0.58 -27.44 5.66
C LEU A 331 1.78 -26.48 5.62
N LEU A 332 2.80 -26.71 6.46
CA LEU A 332 4.02 -25.91 6.42
C LEU A 332 4.78 -26.08 5.10
N LEU A 333 4.89 -27.31 4.60
CA LEU A 333 5.49 -27.57 3.29
C LEU A 333 4.71 -26.90 2.16
N PHE A 334 3.37 -26.94 2.22
CA PHE A 334 2.54 -26.24 1.25
C PHE A 334 2.80 -24.73 1.23
N PHE A 335 2.94 -24.07 2.39
CA PHE A 335 3.33 -22.66 2.44
C PHE A 335 4.73 -22.43 1.86
N ASN A 336 5.72 -23.27 2.24
CA ASN A 336 7.08 -23.12 1.70
C ASN A 336 7.08 -23.29 0.16
N VAL A 337 6.35 -24.25 -0.35
CA VAL A 337 6.18 -24.44 -1.80
C VAL A 337 5.46 -23.25 -2.43
N SER A 338 4.48 -22.67 -1.74
CA SER A 338 3.76 -21.47 -2.20
C SER A 338 4.65 -20.22 -2.28
N PHE A 339 5.68 -20.13 -1.44
CA PHE A 339 6.66 -19.04 -1.53
C PHE A 339 7.59 -19.18 -2.75
N ILE A 340 7.76 -20.39 -3.26
CA ILE A 340 8.73 -20.72 -4.31
C ILE A 340 8.07 -20.78 -5.69
N ILE A 341 6.86 -21.37 -5.79
CA ILE A 341 6.19 -21.60 -7.08
C ILE A 341 5.37 -20.39 -7.50
N ARG A 342 5.70 -19.83 -8.66
CA ARG A 342 5.07 -18.61 -9.20
C ARG A 342 3.56 -18.74 -9.41
N GLN A 343 3.07 -19.92 -9.82
CA GLN A 343 1.63 -20.18 -9.98
C GLN A 343 0.86 -20.12 -8.66
N LEU A 344 1.44 -20.65 -7.57
CA LEU A 344 0.83 -20.58 -6.25
C LEU A 344 0.87 -19.18 -5.69
N ASP A 345 1.97 -18.45 -5.86
CA ASP A 345 2.09 -17.06 -5.50
C ASP A 345 1.03 -16.18 -6.20
N PHE A 346 0.83 -16.40 -7.50
CA PHE A 346 -0.21 -15.75 -8.30
C PHE A 346 -1.63 -16.02 -7.75
N ILE A 347 -1.94 -17.27 -7.39
CA ILE A 347 -3.22 -17.65 -6.78
C ILE A 347 -3.39 -16.95 -5.43
N TRP A 348 -2.36 -17.01 -4.57
CA TRP A 348 -2.40 -16.35 -3.27
C TRP A 348 -2.68 -14.84 -3.38
N HIS A 349 -2.08 -14.17 -4.34
CA HIS A 349 -2.24 -12.73 -4.53
C HIS A 349 -3.51 -12.34 -5.31
N GLY A 350 -4.50 -13.21 -5.43
CA GLY A 350 -5.79 -12.91 -6.06
C GLY A 350 -5.71 -12.87 -7.59
N PHE A 351 -4.94 -13.79 -8.16
CA PHE A 351 -4.75 -13.96 -9.61
C PHE A 351 -4.07 -12.76 -10.29
N HIS A 352 -3.11 -12.14 -9.60
CA HIS A 352 -2.23 -11.14 -10.20
C HIS A 352 -0.81 -11.23 -9.62
N PHE A 353 0.15 -10.57 -10.29
CA PHE A 353 1.50 -10.41 -9.77
C PHE A 353 1.60 -9.15 -8.92
N THR A 354 2.24 -9.25 -7.76
CA THR A 354 2.51 -8.09 -6.92
C THR A 354 3.58 -7.21 -7.57
N ASN A 355 3.34 -5.92 -7.58
CA ASN A 355 4.37 -4.94 -7.84
C ASN A 355 5.08 -4.66 -6.51
N MET A 356 6.31 -5.16 -6.36
CA MET A 356 7.08 -5.14 -5.10
C MET A 356 6.32 -5.81 -3.93
N ILE A 357 6.92 -5.92 -2.75
CA ILE A 357 6.31 -6.47 -1.53
C ILE A 357 5.70 -7.88 -1.78
N PRO A 358 6.53 -8.91 -2.03
CA PRO A 358 6.06 -10.28 -2.24
C PRO A 358 5.59 -10.95 -0.94
N TYR A 359 4.97 -12.12 -1.04
CA TYR A 359 4.64 -13.03 0.08
C TYR A 359 3.74 -12.42 1.16
N ARG A 360 2.83 -11.54 0.79
CA ARG A 360 1.94 -10.82 1.73
C ARG A 360 1.10 -11.75 2.60
N PHE A 361 0.87 -12.99 2.17
CA PHE A 361 0.14 -14.04 2.88
C PHE A 361 0.97 -14.77 3.97
N SER A 362 2.25 -14.45 4.14
CA SER A 362 3.15 -15.21 5.02
C SER A 362 2.83 -15.08 6.52
N PHE A 363 1.97 -14.14 6.93
CA PHE A 363 1.44 -14.10 8.30
C PHE A 363 0.63 -15.36 8.68
N LEU A 364 0.03 -16.04 7.71
CA LEU A 364 -0.65 -17.32 7.90
C LEU A 364 0.33 -18.41 8.34
N TYR A 365 1.51 -18.42 7.72
CA TYR A 365 2.61 -19.29 8.10
C TYR A 365 3.06 -19.03 9.54
N SER A 366 3.28 -17.75 9.90
CA SER A 366 3.64 -17.35 11.27
C SER A 366 2.59 -17.80 12.29
N PHE A 367 1.31 -17.66 11.98
CA PHE A 367 0.21 -18.14 12.81
C PHE A 367 0.30 -19.66 13.06
N VAL A 368 0.50 -20.46 12.01
CA VAL A 368 0.60 -21.93 12.12
C VAL A 368 1.81 -22.35 12.96
N VAL A 369 2.98 -21.75 12.69
CA VAL A 369 4.21 -22.06 13.44
C VAL A 369 4.06 -21.71 14.92
N LEU A 370 3.53 -20.55 15.25
CA LEU A 370 3.30 -20.13 16.63
C LEU A 370 2.26 -20.99 17.35
N TYR A 371 1.20 -21.42 16.67
CA TYR A 371 0.25 -22.40 17.20
C TYR A 371 0.94 -23.73 17.56
N MET A 372 1.76 -24.25 16.63
CA MET A 372 2.50 -25.50 16.83
C MET A 372 3.51 -25.37 17.97
N ALA A 373 4.24 -24.26 18.00
CA ALA A 373 5.20 -23.93 19.04
C ALA A 373 4.54 -23.88 20.43
N TYR A 374 3.38 -23.24 20.56
CA TYR A 374 2.64 -23.21 21.81
C TYR A 374 2.17 -24.61 22.24
N ARG A 375 1.71 -25.44 21.31
CA ARG A 375 1.35 -26.84 21.57
C ARG A 375 2.55 -27.65 22.07
N ALA A 376 3.71 -27.46 21.47
CA ALA A 376 4.97 -28.05 21.94
C ALA A 376 5.39 -27.52 23.32
N TRP A 377 5.26 -26.21 23.57
CA TRP A 377 5.51 -25.58 24.88
C TRP A 377 4.71 -26.24 26.00
N LEU A 378 3.46 -26.57 25.76
CA LEU A 378 2.62 -27.27 26.75
C LEU A 378 3.17 -28.67 27.08
N MET A 379 3.87 -29.30 26.14
CA MET A 379 4.44 -30.65 26.25
C MET A 379 5.96 -30.66 26.53
N ARG A 380 6.60 -29.51 26.76
CA ARG A 380 8.06 -29.35 26.87
C ARG A 380 8.78 -30.30 27.83
N ARG A 381 8.08 -30.84 28.83
CA ARG A 381 8.64 -31.79 29.79
C ARG A 381 8.69 -33.23 29.32
N LYS A 382 8.02 -33.53 28.22
CA LYS A 382 7.95 -34.86 27.65
C LYS A 382 8.99 -35.08 26.57
N PHE A 383 9.80 -34.07 26.23
CA PHE A 383 10.91 -34.20 25.31
C PHE A 383 12.06 -34.98 25.94
N ARG A 384 12.69 -35.82 25.14
CA ARG A 384 13.97 -36.45 25.52
C ARG A 384 15.10 -35.45 25.23
N PRO A 385 16.18 -35.42 26.03
CA PRO A 385 17.33 -34.55 25.79
C PRO A 385 17.85 -34.63 24.35
N VAL A 386 17.94 -35.85 23.80
CA VAL A 386 18.38 -36.08 22.40
C VAL A 386 17.48 -35.36 21.38
N GLN A 387 16.16 -35.32 21.58
CA GLN A 387 15.22 -34.61 20.67
C GLN A 387 15.46 -33.10 20.71
N ILE A 388 15.74 -32.56 21.88
CA ILE A 388 16.04 -31.12 22.05
C ILE A 388 17.36 -30.78 21.33
N VAL A 389 18.39 -31.61 21.50
CA VAL A 389 19.69 -31.41 20.84
C VAL A 389 19.56 -31.54 19.32
N ILE A 390 18.85 -32.55 18.81
CA ILE A 390 18.61 -32.69 17.35
C ILE A 390 17.87 -31.48 16.79
N ALA A 391 16.78 -31.04 17.46
CA ALA A 391 16.05 -29.85 17.01
C ALA A 391 16.92 -28.59 17.02
N GLY A 392 17.76 -28.43 18.04
CA GLY A 392 18.73 -27.33 18.13
C GLY A 392 19.78 -27.39 17.03
N ALA A 393 20.34 -28.58 16.77
CA ALA A 393 21.31 -28.77 15.70
C ALA A 393 20.74 -28.50 14.30
N LEU A 394 19.50 -28.95 14.03
CA LEU A 394 18.80 -28.64 12.79
C LEU A 394 18.56 -27.14 12.64
N THR A 395 18.13 -26.48 13.72
CA THR A 395 17.95 -25.01 13.70
C THR A 395 19.26 -24.28 13.46
N ALA A 396 20.34 -24.66 14.14
CA ALA A 396 21.66 -24.10 13.90
C ALA A 396 22.16 -24.34 12.47
N GLY A 397 21.89 -25.53 11.92
CA GLY A 397 22.21 -25.88 10.53
C GLY A 397 21.49 -24.98 9.53
N VAL A 398 20.19 -24.76 9.71
CA VAL A 398 19.40 -23.83 8.86
C VAL A 398 19.95 -22.42 8.97
N LEU A 399 20.25 -21.93 10.18
CA LEU A 399 20.87 -20.61 10.39
C LEU A 399 22.22 -20.50 9.69
N ALA A 400 23.07 -21.52 9.78
CA ALA A 400 24.37 -21.54 9.14
C ALA A 400 24.28 -21.53 7.60
N CYS A 401 23.34 -22.32 7.05
CA CYS A 401 23.13 -22.36 5.59
C CYS A 401 22.57 -21.05 5.04
N SER A 402 21.86 -20.25 5.85
CA SER A 402 21.30 -18.96 5.45
C SER A 402 22.22 -17.77 5.73
N ASN A 403 23.41 -18.01 6.31
CA ASN A 403 24.34 -16.95 6.72
C ASN A 403 24.89 -16.14 5.54
N GLU A 404 25.05 -16.73 4.36
CA GLU A 404 25.50 -16.00 3.15
C GLU A 404 24.52 -14.93 2.67
N LEU A 405 23.27 -14.94 3.18
CA LEU A 405 22.22 -14.02 2.79
C LEU A 405 22.14 -12.78 3.68
N PHE A 406 22.91 -12.75 4.75
CA PHE A 406 22.92 -11.65 5.70
C PHE A 406 24.17 -10.82 5.56
N GLU A 407 23.99 -9.51 5.66
CA GLU A 407 25.11 -8.58 5.70
C GLU A 407 26.04 -8.89 6.87
N THR A 408 27.30 -8.88 6.59
CA THR A 408 28.35 -8.93 7.59
C THR A 408 28.73 -7.51 8.00
N VAL A 409 28.98 -7.31 9.28
CA VAL A 409 29.47 -6.02 9.79
C VAL A 409 30.98 -6.11 9.94
N PRO A 410 31.75 -5.19 9.35
CA PRO A 410 33.19 -5.16 9.52
C PRO A 410 33.55 -4.81 10.97
N LEU A 411 34.34 -5.65 11.61
CA LEU A 411 35.00 -5.37 12.90
C LEU A 411 36.50 -5.11 12.63
N GLU A 412 36.89 -3.87 12.82
CA GLU A 412 38.26 -3.46 12.68
C GLU A 412 39.04 -3.73 13.99
N LEU A 413 40.01 -4.62 13.93
CA LEU A 413 40.97 -4.94 14.99
C LEU A 413 42.38 -4.59 14.52
N GLY A 414 42.72 -3.31 14.56
CA GLY A 414 43.98 -2.81 14.01
C GLY A 414 44.03 -2.96 12.49
N SER A 415 44.96 -3.75 11.97
CA SER A 415 45.08 -4.04 10.53
C SER A 415 44.21 -5.19 10.03
N LEU A 416 43.50 -5.86 10.94
CA LEU A 416 42.63 -7.01 10.61
C LEU A 416 41.17 -6.59 10.58
N THR A 417 40.51 -6.70 9.42
CA THR A 417 39.07 -6.49 9.26
C THR A 417 38.39 -7.85 9.22
N LEU A 418 37.60 -8.18 10.26
CA LEU A 418 36.81 -9.38 10.35
C LEU A 418 35.35 -9.06 9.94
N GLN A 419 34.81 -9.78 8.97
CA GLN A 419 33.41 -9.72 8.60
C GLN A 419 32.56 -10.57 9.57
N ILE A 420 31.79 -9.93 10.46
CA ILE A 420 31.03 -10.62 11.50
C ILE A 420 29.59 -10.77 11.08
N PRO A 421 29.05 -12.00 10.97
CA PRO A 421 27.65 -12.25 10.69
C PRO A 421 26.79 -12.03 11.94
N LEU A 422 26.49 -10.78 12.28
CA LEU A 422 25.77 -10.42 13.52
C LEU A 422 24.43 -11.13 13.65
N TYR A 423 23.67 -11.28 12.58
CA TYR A 423 22.40 -11.98 12.58
C TYR A 423 22.55 -13.44 13.02
N PHE A 424 23.54 -14.16 12.49
CA PHE A 424 23.81 -15.55 12.86
C PHE A 424 24.18 -15.67 14.34
N ILE A 425 25.11 -14.83 14.79
CA ILE A 425 25.60 -14.84 16.19
C ILE A 425 24.44 -14.53 17.15
N TYR A 426 23.64 -13.53 16.86
CA TYR A 426 22.48 -13.14 17.67
C TYR A 426 21.50 -14.32 17.82
N ASN A 427 21.10 -14.93 16.73
CA ASN A 427 20.17 -16.06 16.76
C ASN A 427 20.78 -17.29 17.43
N LEU A 428 22.09 -17.55 17.24
CA LEU A 428 22.79 -18.65 17.88
C LEU A 428 22.84 -18.47 19.42
N ILE A 429 23.06 -17.26 19.92
CA ILE A 429 23.03 -16.96 21.35
C ILE A 429 21.67 -17.33 21.94
N PHE A 430 20.56 -16.87 21.35
CA PHE A 430 19.23 -17.19 21.83
C PHE A 430 18.90 -18.68 21.71
N LEU A 431 19.33 -19.33 20.63
CA LEU A 431 19.19 -20.78 20.48
C LEU A 431 19.88 -21.53 21.62
N VAL A 432 21.12 -21.18 21.94
CA VAL A 432 21.88 -21.80 23.03
C VAL A 432 21.19 -21.55 24.38
N LEU A 433 20.70 -20.33 24.63
CA LEU A 433 19.95 -20.03 25.84
C LEU A 433 18.67 -20.89 25.97
N TYR A 434 17.89 -21.04 24.91
CA TYR A 434 16.71 -21.90 24.89
C TYR A 434 17.06 -23.37 25.11
N LEU A 435 18.07 -23.89 24.40
CA LEU A 435 18.53 -25.27 24.57
C LEU A 435 18.98 -25.52 26.02
N THR A 436 19.75 -24.60 26.62
CA THR A 436 20.20 -24.70 28.00
C THR A 436 19.01 -24.76 28.97
N VAL A 437 18.05 -23.85 28.83
CA VAL A 437 16.86 -23.84 29.69
C VAL A 437 16.02 -25.12 29.52
N MET A 438 15.87 -25.60 28.30
CA MET A 438 15.10 -26.81 28.02
C MET A 438 15.78 -28.06 28.53
N LEU A 439 17.11 -28.20 28.36
CA LEU A 439 17.91 -29.33 28.86
C LEU A 439 17.94 -29.33 30.40
N TYR A 440 18.14 -28.15 31.06
CA TYR A 440 18.02 -28.00 32.50
C TYR A 440 16.64 -28.47 32.97
N GLY A 441 15.58 -28.29 32.20
CA GLY A 441 14.23 -28.75 32.45
C GLY A 441 14.04 -30.26 32.47
N GLN A 442 14.95 -31.00 31.84
CA GLN A 442 14.91 -32.47 31.76
C GLN A 442 15.69 -33.15 32.90
N LEU A 443 16.44 -32.38 33.74
CA LEU A 443 17.17 -32.96 34.85
C LEU A 443 16.20 -33.55 35.88
N GLU A 444 16.37 -34.82 36.16
CA GLU A 444 15.52 -35.58 37.11
C GLU A 444 15.88 -35.21 38.55
N VAL A 445 14.84 -35.05 39.34
CA VAL A 445 15.00 -34.93 40.79
C VAL A 445 14.78 -36.33 41.36
N PRO A 446 15.80 -36.97 41.95
CA PRO A 446 15.68 -38.33 42.48
C PRO A 446 14.48 -38.47 43.42
N GLU A 447 13.77 -39.57 43.32
CA GLU A 447 12.69 -39.92 44.24
C GLU A 447 13.26 -40.45 45.57
N GLY A 448 12.77 -39.92 46.66
CA GLY A 448 13.15 -40.44 47.96
C GLY A 448 12.42 -41.76 48.30
N THR A 449 13.02 -42.55 49.15
CA THR A 449 12.43 -43.83 49.61
C THR A 449 11.44 -43.62 50.74
N THR A 450 11.67 -42.63 51.67
CA THR A 450 10.75 -42.31 52.78
C THR A 450 9.74 -41.23 52.39
N GLU A 451 8.58 -41.19 53.05
CA GLU A 451 7.56 -40.18 52.81
C GLU A 451 8.09 -38.71 52.93
N ARG A 452 8.97 -38.48 53.92
CA ARG A 452 9.61 -37.20 54.14
C ARG A 452 10.55 -36.84 52.96
N GLN A 453 11.29 -37.81 52.44
CA GLN A 453 12.15 -37.61 51.27
C GLN A 453 11.31 -37.37 49.98
N LYS A 454 10.19 -38.14 49.80
CA LYS A 454 9.23 -37.93 48.72
C LYS A 454 8.62 -36.51 48.74
N MET A 455 8.22 -36.03 49.94
CA MET A 455 7.75 -34.64 50.06
C MET A 455 8.80 -33.60 49.68
N ARG A 456 10.07 -33.77 50.14
CA ARG A 456 11.18 -32.89 49.76
C ARG A 456 11.46 -32.95 48.26
N ALA A 457 11.45 -34.12 47.67
CA ALA A 457 11.62 -34.28 46.23
C ALA A 457 10.50 -33.60 45.43
N ARG A 458 9.24 -33.71 45.85
CA ARG A 458 8.09 -32.98 45.25
C ARG A 458 8.27 -31.47 45.36
N ALA A 459 8.68 -30.98 46.56
CA ALA A 459 8.93 -29.53 46.73
C ALA A 459 10.09 -29.04 45.83
N LYS A 460 11.19 -29.82 45.73
CA LYS A 460 12.33 -29.52 44.86
C LYS A 460 11.91 -29.52 43.38
N ARG A 461 11.15 -30.52 42.91
CA ARG A 461 10.56 -30.55 41.57
C ARG A 461 9.68 -29.35 41.29
N ASN A 462 8.84 -28.93 42.20
CA ASN A 462 7.96 -27.77 42.02
C ASN A 462 8.76 -26.46 41.92
N ARG A 463 9.81 -26.28 42.75
CA ARG A 463 10.71 -25.12 42.67
C ARG A 463 11.48 -25.11 41.33
N GLN A 464 12.03 -26.26 40.91
CA GLN A 464 12.70 -26.40 39.61
C GLN A 464 11.75 -26.03 38.47
N ARG A 465 10.51 -26.54 38.47
CA ARG A 465 9.48 -26.24 37.49
C ARG A 465 9.17 -24.75 37.38
N ALA A 466 9.05 -24.07 38.54
CA ALA A 466 8.81 -22.64 38.60
C ALA A 466 10.02 -21.86 38.02
N ARG A 467 11.25 -22.22 38.42
CA ARG A 467 12.49 -21.59 37.90
C ARG A 467 12.62 -21.72 36.39
N ILE A 468 12.43 -22.93 35.87
CA ILE A 468 12.51 -23.17 34.38
C ILE A 468 11.50 -22.34 33.64
N ARG A 469 10.25 -22.28 34.17
CA ARG A 469 9.21 -21.45 33.54
C ARG A 469 9.60 -19.96 33.52
N ILE A 470 10.12 -19.44 34.64
CA ILE A 470 10.56 -18.06 34.77
C ILE A 470 11.73 -17.82 33.78
N LEU A 471 12.78 -18.67 33.84
CA LEU A 471 13.93 -18.53 32.95
C LEU A 471 13.54 -18.54 31.46
N ALA A 472 12.69 -19.49 31.05
CA ALA A 472 12.24 -19.54 29.66
C ALA A 472 11.45 -18.29 29.23
N LEU A 473 10.53 -17.80 30.08
CA LEU A 473 9.79 -16.58 29.82
C LEU A 473 10.68 -15.33 29.84
N SER A 474 11.73 -15.33 30.68
CA SER A 474 12.72 -14.24 30.70
C SER A 474 13.55 -14.21 29.42
N VAL A 475 14.03 -15.36 28.93
CA VAL A 475 14.76 -15.44 27.64
C VAL A 475 13.86 -14.96 26.49
N MET A 476 12.60 -15.42 26.45
CA MET A 476 11.61 -14.97 25.47
C MET A 476 11.37 -13.45 25.54
N GLY A 477 11.28 -12.91 26.76
CA GLY A 477 11.11 -11.46 26.95
C GLY A 477 12.32 -10.65 26.50
N VAL A 478 13.54 -11.13 26.82
CA VAL A 478 14.78 -10.46 26.38
C VAL A 478 14.93 -10.50 24.86
N GLU A 479 14.63 -11.63 24.21
CA GLU A 479 14.63 -11.73 22.75
C GLU A 479 13.62 -10.76 22.12
N LEU A 480 12.42 -10.66 22.69
CA LEU A 480 11.39 -9.73 22.21
C LEU A 480 11.86 -8.27 22.32
N ILE A 481 12.38 -7.87 23.49
CA ILE A 481 12.85 -6.50 23.73
C ILE A 481 14.03 -6.17 22.80
N SER A 482 15.01 -7.07 22.68
CA SER A 482 16.17 -6.82 21.80
C SER A 482 15.77 -6.73 20.33
N THR A 483 14.81 -7.52 19.87
CA THR A 483 14.24 -7.41 18.52
C THR A 483 13.58 -6.03 18.30
N LEU A 484 12.83 -5.52 19.28
CA LEU A 484 12.21 -4.20 19.19
C LEU A 484 13.25 -3.07 19.20
N VAL A 485 14.33 -3.21 19.98
CA VAL A 485 15.43 -2.24 19.97
C VAL A 485 16.11 -2.21 18.60
N CYS A 486 16.48 -3.37 18.07
CA CYS A 486 17.08 -3.46 16.73
C CYS A 486 16.17 -2.84 15.66
N PHE A 487 14.88 -3.18 15.70
CA PHE A 487 13.90 -2.61 14.78
C PHE A 487 13.79 -1.08 14.91
N GLY A 488 13.70 -0.56 16.13
CA GLY A 488 13.55 0.89 16.37
C GLY A 488 14.80 1.71 16.01
N LEU A 489 15.98 1.15 16.18
CA LEU A 489 17.24 1.83 15.78
C LEU A 489 17.43 1.85 14.26
N TYR A 490 16.94 0.83 13.56
CA TYR A 490 17.03 0.74 12.12
C TYR A 490 15.98 1.61 11.38
N PHE A 491 14.83 1.78 11.98
CA PHE A 491 13.69 2.41 11.31
C PHE A 491 13.83 3.94 11.31
N THR A 492 13.93 4.53 10.12
CA THR A 492 14.00 5.98 9.94
C THR A 492 12.64 6.55 9.56
N GLY A 493 12.20 7.59 10.25
CA GLY A 493 10.96 8.31 9.97
C GLY A 493 11.16 9.57 9.14
N THR A 494 10.06 10.13 8.66
CA THR A 494 10.04 11.42 7.97
C THR A 494 9.90 12.56 8.99
N GLY A 495 10.66 13.65 8.83
CA GLY A 495 10.56 14.80 9.71
C GLY A 495 9.20 15.50 9.59
N VAL A 496 8.52 15.75 10.73
CA VAL A 496 7.16 16.31 10.74
C VAL A 496 7.10 17.80 10.45
N SER A 497 8.21 18.53 10.56
CA SER A 497 8.27 19.97 10.35
C SER A 497 7.90 20.40 8.93
N ASN A 498 8.23 19.55 7.95
CA ASN A 498 7.91 19.78 6.54
C ASN A 498 6.61 19.10 6.13
N TYR A 499 6.35 17.91 6.66
CA TYR A 499 5.16 17.11 6.32
C TYR A 499 4.79 16.19 7.48
N PRO A 500 3.55 16.18 7.90
CA PRO A 500 2.40 16.97 7.42
C PRO A 500 2.19 18.32 8.10
N LYS A 501 3.07 18.74 9.02
CA LYS A 501 2.87 19.96 9.84
C LYS A 501 3.33 21.25 9.15
N GLY A 502 4.22 21.19 8.17
CA GLY A 502 4.79 22.34 7.45
C GLY A 502 3.89 22.96 6.36
N THR A 503 2.60 22.66 6.34
CA THR A 503 1.68 23.03 5.23
C THR A 503 0.90 24.32 5.46
N THR A 504 1.26 25.13 6.46
CA THR A 504 0.48 26.32 6.86
C THR A 504 0.31 27.32 5.72
N TYR A 505 1.37 27.60 4.96
CA TYR A 505 1.31 28.56 3.85
C TYR A 505 0.49 28.01 2.68
N THR A 506 0.70 26.73 2.33
CA THR A 506 -0.10 26.03 1.31
C THR A 506 -1.59 26.02 1.67
N ALA A 507 -1.92 25.77 2.95
CA ALA A 507 -3.30 25.83 3.42
C ALA A 507 -3.90 27.24 3.31
N SER A 508 -3.11 28.29 3.52
CA SER A 508 -3.55 29.68 3.35
C SER A 508 -3.82 30.02 1.89
N VAL A 509 -2.94 29.58 0.98
CA VAL A 509 -3.15 29.69 -0.47
C VAL A 509 -4.44 29.00 -0.91
N ILE A 510 -4.65 27.76 -0.47
CA ILE A 510 -5.86 26.98 -0.84
C ILE A 510 -7.13 27.64 -0.31
N ARG A 511 -7.11 28.13 0.92
CA ARG A 511 -8.25 28.89 1.48
C ARG A 511 -8.56 30.12 0.63
N TYR A 512 -7.56 30.92 0.33
CA TYR A 512 -7.70 32.13 -0.50
C TYR A 512 -8.21 31.78 -1.90
N MET A 513 -7.72 30.69 -2.49
CA MET A 513 -8.17 30.21 -3.79
C MET A 513 -9.69 29.92 -3.80
N TYR A 514 -10.21 29.23 -2.78
CA TYR A 514 -11.66 28.96 -2.67
C TYR A 514 -12.47 30.21 -2.33
N GLU A 515 -11.99 31.11 -1.48
CA GLU A 515 -12.64 32.38 -1.16
C GLU A 515 -12.76 33.29 -2.39
N ARG A 516 -11.82 33.21 -3.32
CA ARG A 516 -11.86 33.93 -4.60
C ARG A 516 -12.92 33.39 -5.57
N GLU A 517 -13.28 32.15 -5.46
CA GLU A 517 -14.12 31.41 -6.41
C GLU A 517 -15.53 31.07 -5.84
N ASP A 518 -16.08 31.94 -4.99
CA ASP A 518 -17.36 31.72 -4.31
C ASP A 518 -18.52 31.30 -5.25
N ASP A 519 -18.56 31.81 -6.49
CA ASP A 519 -19.58 31.51 -7.50
C ASP A 519 -19.18 30.35 -8.44
N ASN A 520 -17.95 29.84 -8.37
CA ASN A 520 -17.48 28.78 -9.26
C ASN A 520 -17.66 27.40 -8.62
N LEU A 521 -18.57 26.62 -9.18
CA LEU A 521 -18.94 25.31 -8.63
C LEU A 521 -17.82 24.26 -8.76
N PHE A 522 -16.91 24.40 -9.74
CA PHE A 522 -15.83 23.44 -9.96
C PHE A 522 -14.67 24.05 -10.74
N PHE A 523 -13.47 23.85 -10.25
CA PHE A 523 -12.20 24.10 -10.95
C PHE A 523 -11.14 23.11 -10.45
N ARG A 524 -10.05 22.97 -11.21
CA ARG A 524 -8.89 22.19 -10.78
C ARG A 524 -7.72 23.09 -10.47
N ALA A 525 -6.96 22.62 -9.49
CA ALA A 525 -5.66 23.17 -9.14
C ALA A 525 -4.64 22.05 -9.02
N GLU A 526 -3.35 22.39 -9.20
CA GLU A 526 -2.27 21.45 -8.93
C GLU A 526 -1.06 22.19 -8.35
N THR A 527 -0.13 21.47 -7.77
CA THR A 527 1.13 22.03 -7.27
C THR A 527 2.17 22.07 -8.37
N THR A 528 3.05 23.07 -8.37
CA THR A 528 4.19 23.15 -9.31
C THR A 528 5.17 22.00 -9.12
N HIS A 529 5.26 21.50 -7.89
CA HIS A 529 5.91 20.23 -7.57
C HIS A 529 5.27 19.63 -6.32
N SER A 530 5.08 18.32 -6.37
CA SER A 530 4.31 17.61 -5.38
C SER A 530 5.06 17.45 -4.06
N GLN A 531 4.34 17.55 -2.95
CA GLN A 531 4.79 17.06 -1.66
C GLN A 531 4.52 15.57 -1.52
N THR A 532 3.31 15.17 -1.89
CA THR A 532 2.92 13.78 -2.04
C THR A 532 2.35 13.57 -3.42
N LEU A 533 2.30 12.33 -3.89
CA LEU A 533 1.66 12.02 -5.17
C LEU A 533 0.11 12.02 -5.09
N ASN A 534 -0.46 12.56 -4.00
CA ASN A 534 -1.90 12.72 -3.76
C ASN A 534 -2.17 14.03 -2.99
N ASP A 535 -1.58 15.11 -3.41
CA ASP A 535 -1.69 16.40 -2.73
C ASP A 535 -3.10 16.96 -2.72
N GLY A 536 -3.91 16.72 -3.74
CA GLY A 536 -5.33 17.06 -3.75
C GLY A 536 -6.10 16.38 -2.61
N ALA A 537 -5.85 15.09 -2.36
CA ALA A 537 -6.43 14.35 -1.24
C ALA A 537 -5.97 14.90 0.12
N LEU A 538 -4.69 15.19 0.25
CA LEU A 538 -4.11 15.73 1.49
C LEU A 538 -4.70 17.10 1.82
N ASN A 539 -4.67 18.01 0.86
CA ASN A 539 -4.94 19.44 1.08
C ASN A 539 -6.41 19.82 0.80
N GLY A 540 -7.19 18.99 0.08
CA GLY A 540 -8.63 19.20 -0.11
C GLY A 540 -8.99 20.06 -1.31
N TYR A 541 -8.23 19.99 -2.38
CA TYR A 541 -8.59 20.59 -3.67
C TYR A 541 -8.82 19.53 -4.74
N ASN A 542 -9.47 19.91 -5.84
CA ASN A 542 -9.64 19.02 -6.99
C ASN A 542 -8.34 19.03 -7.80
N GLY A 543 -7.57 17.94 -7.68
CA GLY A 543 -6.24 17.82 -8.29
C GLY A 543 -6.26 17.05 -9.61
N ILE A 544 -5.04 16.71 -10.04
CA ILE A 544 -4.77 15.89 -11.21
C ILE A 544 -3.99 14.64 -10.82
N SER A 545 -2.97 14.81 -9.98
CA SER A 545 -2.02 13.74 -9.63
C SER A 545 -2.68 12.60 -8.86
N ALA A 546 -2.23 11.37 -9.12
CA ALA A 546 -2.68 10.18 -8.42
C ALA A 546 -1.57 9.14 -8.27
N PHE A 547 -1.51 8.55 -7.08
CA PHE A 547 -0.78 7.33 -6.83
C PHE A 547 -1.63 6.39 -5.98
N THR A 548 -2.18 5.35 -6.58
CA THR A 548 -3.07 4.39 -5.91
C THR A 548 -3.12 3.05 -6.66
N SER A 549 -3.27 1.95 -5.92
CA SER A 549 -3.50 0.63 -6.50
C SER A 549 -4.84 0.51 -7.26
N SER A 550 -5.74 1.50 -7.09
CA SER A 550 -7.03 1.57 -7.77
C SER A 550 -7.03 2.50 -8.98
N ALA A 551 -5.86 2.94 -9.47
CA ALA A 551 -5.75 3.82 -10.64
C ALA A 551 -6.31 3.14 -11.90
N ASN A 552 -7.08 3.91 -12.68
CA ASN A 552 -7.56 3.48 -13.98
C ASN A 552 -6.39 3.48 -15.00
N VAL A 553 -6.13 2.33 -15.61
CA VAL A 553 -5.05 2.15 -16.59
C VAL A 553 -5.18 3.11 -17.76
N LYS A 554 -6.38 3.30 -18.31
CA LYS A 554 -6.61 4.17 -19.47
C LYS A 554 -6.31 5.64 -19.17
N VAL A 555 -6.71 6.11 -17.98
CA VAL A 555 -6.34 7.46 -17.50
C VAL A 555 -4.82 7.59 -17.35
N THR A 556 -4.17 6.56 -16.79
CA THR A 556 -2.70 6.57 -16.64
C THR A 556 -1.98 6.58 -17.99
N GLU A 557 -2.50 5.85 -18.99
CA GLU A 557 -1.98 5.85 -20.37
C GLU A 557 -2.14 7.22 -21.04
N PHE A 558 -3.32 7.85 -20.88
CA PHE A 558 -3.59 9.19 -21.40
C PHE A 558 -2.64 10.25 -20.76
N MET A 559 -2.50 10.20 -19.42
CA MET A 559 -1.58 11.10 -18.72
C MET A 559 -0.12 10.87 -19.12
N ARG A 560 0.26 9.63 -19.42
CA ARG A 560 1.60 9.29 -19.95
C ARG A 560 1.81 9.87 -21.33
N ALA A 561 0.81 9.78 -22.22
CA ALA A 561 0.89 10.37 -23.54
C ALA A 561 1.03 11.89 -23.49
N LEU A 562 0.37 12.55 -22.53
CA LEU A 562 0.55 13.98 -22.22
C LEU A 562 1.92 14.33 -21.63
N GLY A 563 2.71 13.34 -21.14
CA GLY A 563 4.03 13.55 -20.56
C GLY A 563 4.10 13.49 -19.03
N TYR A 564 3.08 12.96 -18.34
CA TYR A 564 2.96 12.96 -16.88
C TYR A 564 2.87 11.57 -16.24
N GLY A 565 3.17 10.53 -16.97
CA GLY A 565 3.02 9.16 -16.50
C GLY A 565 4.36 8.46 -16.24
N ALA A 566 4.46 7.65 -15.18
CA ALA A 566 5.62 6.80 -14.95
C ALA A 566 5.81 5.77 -16.07
N LYS A 567 7.07 5.53 -16.43
CA LYS A 567 7.46 4.45 -17.33
C LYS A 567 7.16 3.11 -16.70
N ASN A 568 6.62 2.16 -17.23
CA ASN A 568 6.40 0.79 -16.70
C ASN A 568 5.50 0.66 -15.45
N THR A 569 4.81 1.71 -15.04
CA THR A 569 3.80 1.62 -13.98
C THR A 569 2.47 2.17 -14.47
N TYR A 570 1.37 1.60 -13.96
CA TYR A 570 0.00 1.98 -14.31
C TYR A 570 -0.82 2.39 -13.09
N ASN A 571 -0.14 2.64 -11.96
CA ASN A 571 -0.76 2.98 -10.69
C ASN A 571 -0.44 4.40 -10.22
N ARG A 572 0.29 5.18 -11.04
CA ARG A 572 0.63 6.56 -10.71
C ARG A 572 0.88 7.41 -11.95
N TYR A 573 0.50 8.66 -11.85
CA TYR A 573 0.89 9.78 -12.70
C TYR A 573 0.93 11.04 -11.86
N CYS A 574 1.81 11.97 -12.21
CA CYS A 574 2.02 13.18 -11.44
C CYS A 574 2.14 14.38 -12.40
N PHE A 575 1.30 15.37 -12.18
CA PHE A 575 1.36 16.65 -12.87
C PHE A 575 2.09 17.65 -11.96
N GLU A 576 3.32 17.98 -12.28
CA GLU A 576 4.15 18.89 -11.47
C GLU A 576 4.49 20.17 -12.22
N GLU A 577 4.65 20.08 -13.54
CA GLU A 577 5.00 21.18 -14.42
C GLU A 577 3.90 21.41 -15.45
N SER A 578 3.74 22.66 -15.90
CA SER A 578 2.67 23.01 -16.80
C SER A 578 3.08 23.02 -18.27
N SER A 579 2.43 22.17 -19.08
CA SER A 579 2.32 22.36 -20.53
C SER A 579 1.06 23.18 -20.84
N PRO A 580 1.13 24.34 -21.48
CA PRO A 580 -0.07 25.13 -21.79
C PRO A 580 -1.13 24.36 -22.55
N VAL A 581 -0.74 23.50 -23.50
CA VAL A 581 -1.65 22.62 -24.24
C VAL A 581 -2.34 21.60 -23.33
N ALA A 582 -1.58 20.90 -22.48
CA ALA A 582 -2.15 19.94 -21.54
C ALA A 582 -3.11 20.61 -20.55
N ASN A 583 -2.81 21.82 -20.09
CA ASN A 583 -3.64 22.57 -19.16
C ASN A 583 -5.05 22.83 -19.68
N LEU A 584 -5.22 23.05 -21.01
CA LEU A 584 -6.54 23.20 -21.64
C LEU A 584 -7.41 21.96 -21.42
N PHE A 585 -6.87 20.78 -21.74
CA PHE A 585 -7.61 19.52 -21.70
C PHE A 585 -7.77 18.96 -20.28
N LEU A 586 -6.89 19.33 -19.34
CA LEU A 586 -6.99 18.92 -17.95
C LEU A 586 -7.84 19.88 -17.10
N GLY A 587 -8.20 21.07 -17.62
CA GLY A 587 -9.02 22.05 -16.93
C GLY A 587 -8.32 22.67 -15.71
N ILE A 588 -7.00 22.93 -15.80
CA ILE A 588 -6.21 23.56 -14.74
C ILE A 588 -6.47 25.05 -14.72
N LYS A 589 -7.06 25.55 -13.61
CA LYS A 589 -7.26 26.98 -13.38
C LYS A 589 -6.15 27.60 -12.55
N TYR A 590 -5.65 26.87 -11.54
CA TYR A 590 -4.66 27.37 -10.61
C TYR A 590 -3.46 26.41 -10.52
N MET A 591 -2.28 27.03 -10.34
CA MET A 591 -1.09 26.34 -9.86
C MET A 591 -0.73 26.89 -8.47
N ILE A 592 -0.34 25.99 -7.59
CA ILE A 592 0.08 26.32 -6.23
C ILE A 592 1.60 26.11 -6.16
N GLU A 593 2.33 27.19 -6.08
CA GLU A 593 3.75 27.13 -5.79
C GLU A 593 3.95 27.06 -4.28
N ARG A 594 4.73 26.11 -3.82
CA ARG A 594 4.70 25.68 -2.44
C ARG A 594 5.94 26.06 -1.63
N ASP A 595 7.09 26.25 -2.26
CA ASP A 595 8.39 26.31 -1.60
C ASP A 595 9.27 27.49 -2.02
N GLY A 596 8.70 28.47 -2.68
CA GLY A 596 9.40 29.71 -3.08
C GLY A 596 10.31 29.55 -4.30
N LYS A 597 10.18 28.46 -5.03
CA LYS A 597 10.88 28.29 -6.32
C LYS A 597 10.05 28.95 -7.42
N ASP A 598 10.26 30.25 -7.60
CA ASP A 598 9.56 31.03 -8.61
C ASP A 598 9.87 30.48 -10.02
N LYS A 599 8.92 29.79 -10.61
CA LYS A 599 8.96 29.41 -12.01
C LYS A 599 8.13 30.43 -12.79
N SER A 600 8.80 31.35 -13.45
CA SER A 600 8.14 32.31 -14.33
C SER A 600 7.55 31.59 -15.54
N SER A 601 6.27 31.81 -15.81
CA SER A 601 5.59 31.31 -16.99
C SER A 601 4.73 32.40 -17.59
N THR A 602 4.80 32.58 -18.91
CA THR A 602 3.93 33.50 -19.66
C THR A 602 2.44 33.13 -19.53
N TYR A 603 2.16 31.90 -19.14
CA TYR A 603 0.79 31.37 -19.05
C TYR A 603 0.21 31.39 -17.65
N PHE A 604 0.94 31.84 -16.64
CA PHE A 604 0.49 31.93 -15.25
C PHE A 604 0.84 33.28 -14.63
N ASP A 605 -0.18 33.94 -14.08
CA ASP A 605 -0.02 35.19 -13.32
C ASP A 605 -0.07 34.94 -11.83
N GLU A 606 0.88 35.46 -11.04
CA GLU A 606 0.82 35.42 -9.58
C GLU A 606 -0.33 36.30 -9.08
N VAL A 607 -1.26 35.67 -8.35
CA VAL A 607 -2.43 36.37 -7.77
C VAL A 607 -2.18 36.82 -6.36
N ASN A 608 -1.54 35.97 -5.56
CA ASN A 608 -1.24 36.29 -4.14
C ASN A 608 -0.15 35.34 -3.62
N ARG A 609 0.54 35.81 -2.56
CA ARG A 609 1.63 35.08 -1.91
C ARG A 609 1.43 35.04 -0.39
N PHE A 610 1.65 33.88 0.20
CA PHE A 610 1.62 33.63 1.65
C PHE A 610 2.95 33.02 2.08
N GLY A 611 3.86 33.84 2.59
CA GLY A 611 5.21 33.37 2.93
C GLY A 611 5.97 32.87 1.71
N VAL A 612 6.30 31.55 1.71
CA VAL A 612 6.99 30.88 0.58
C VAL A 612 6.02 30.28 -0.45
N ALA A 613 4.72 30.31 -0.20
CA ALA A 613 3.74 29.71 -1.12
C ALA A 613 2.98 30.80 -1.90
N SER A 614 2.80 30.58 -3.21
CA SER A 614 2.09 31.49 -4.13
C SER A 614 0.93 30.78 -4.81
N LEU A 615 -0.09 31.58 -5.16
CA LEU A 615 -1.19 31.17 -6.03
C LEU A 615 -0.99 31.79 -7.41
N LEU A 616 -0.89 30.94 -8.43
CA LEU A 616 -0.77 31.32 -9.84
C LEU A 616 -2.09 31.00 -10.56
N VAL A 617 -2.59 31.94 -11.39
CA VAL A 617 -3.79 31.74 -12.19
C VAL A 617 -3.41 31.48 -13.66
N ASN A 618 -4.02 30.47 -14.27
CA ASN A 618 -3.83 30.15 -15.68
C ASN A 618 -4.54 31.19 -16.55
N THR A 619 -3.79 31.88 -17.41
CA THR A 619 -4.31 32.91 -18.34
C THR A 619 -5.09 32.29 -19.52
N ALA A 620 -4.86 31.02 -19.83
CA ALA A 620 -5.56 30.26 -20.86
C ALA A 620 -6.36 29.08 -20.26
N TYR A 621 -7.29 29.39 -19.36
CA TYR A 621 -8.12 28.39 -18.67
C TYR A 621 -9.35 27.99 -19.49
N LEU A 622 -9.62 26.71 -19.56
CA LEU A 622 -10.91 26.14 -20.00
C LEU A 622 -11.58 25.35 -18.85
N PRO A 623 -12.92 25.43 -18.69
CA PRO A 623 -13.63 24.72 -17.61
C PRO A 623 -13.68 23.22 -17.81
N LEU A 624 -14.45 22.51 -16.99
CA LEU A 624 -14.62 21.05 -17.01
C LEU A 624 -15.02 20.51 -18.39
N GLY A 625 -15.72 21.30 -19.22
CA GLY A 625 -16.12 20.91 -20.56
C GLY A 625 -16.21 22.09 -21.52
N PHE A 626 -15.91 21.82 -22.79
CA PHE A 626 -15.95 22.79 -23.89
C PHE A 626 -16.15 22.09 -25.25
N LEU A 627 -16.64 22.83 -26.23
CA LEU A 627 -16.90 22.31 -27.58
C LEU A 627 -15.62 22.17 -28.37
N THR A 628 -15.47 21.05 -29.05
CA THR A 628 -14.33 20.70 -29.93
C THR A 628 -14.83 20.21 -31.27
N GLU A 629 -13.93 20.05 -32.24
CA GLU A 629 -14.22 19.35 -33.50
C GLU A 629 -14.56 17.87 -33.21
N PRO A 630 -15.46 17.25 -34.00
CA PRO A 630 -15.82 15.84 -33.89
C PRO A 630 -14.65 14.87 -34.06
N ALA A 631 -13.60 15.26 -34.80
CA ALA A 631 -12.40 14.48 -35.06
C ALA A 631 -11.66 14.07 -33.76
N LEU A 632 -11.86 14.80 -32.67
CA LEU A 632 -11.25 14.49 -31.39
C LEU A 632 -11.69 13.11 -30.82
N ALA A 633 -12.90 12.64 -31.17
CA ALA A 633 -13.37 11.32 -30.76
C ALA A 633 -12.65 10.16 -31.45
N GLU A 634 -12.00 10.42 -32.60
CA GLU A 634 -11.30 9.42 -33.41
C GLU A 634 -9.79 9.39 -33.11
N LEU A 635 -9.32 10.21 -32.16
CA LEU A 635 -7.89 10.32 -31.86
C LEU A 635 -7.35 9.00 -31.23
N ASP A 636 -6.44 8.36 -31.96
CA ASP A 636 -5.67 7.22 -31.48
C ASP A 636 -4.31 7.70 -30.93
N PHE A 637 -4.19 7.81 -29.61
CA PHE A 637 -2.96 8.24 -28.96
C PHE A 637 -1.81 7.23 -29.07
N SER A 638 -2.09 5.96 -29.40
CA SER A 638 -1.05 4.94 -29.62
C SER A 638 -0.28 5.16 -30.92
N ALA A 639 -0.86 5.90 -31.85
CA ALA A 639 -0.25 6.24 -33.12
C ALA A 639 0.75 7.39 -33.04
N SER A 640 0.69 8.22 -32.00
CA SER A 640 1.55 9.38 -31.82
C SER A 640 2.98 9.00 -31.43
N ASN A 641 3.97 9.53 -32.11
CA ASN A 641 5.39 9.28 -31.81
C ASN A 641 5.95 10.29 -30.81
N GLY A 642 5.66 10.03 -29.53
CA GLY A 642 6.15 10.83 -28.40
C GLY A 642 5.19 11.94 -27.95
N THR A 643 5.51 12.52 -26.79
CA THR A 643 4.64 13.42 -26.04
C THR A 643 4.25 14.70 -26.78
N PHE A 644 5.20 15.39 -27.41
CA PHE A 644 4.89 16.60 -28.18
C PHE A 644 4.05 16.30 -29.41
N GLN A 645 4.26 15.14 -30.06
CA GLN A 645 3.42 14.74 -31.17
C GLN A 645 1.99 14.48 -30.72
N PHE A 646 1.81 13.78 -29.61
CA PHE A 646 0.48 13.56 -29.07
C PHE A 646 -0.24 14.86 -28.72
N GLN A 647 0.46 15.84 -28.14
CA GLN A 647 -0.13 17.15 -27.83
C GLN A 647 -0.46 17.93 -29.12
N ASN A 648 0.33 17.79 -30.18
CA ASN A 648 0.01 18.35 -31.50
C ASN A 648 -1.25 17.71 -32.10
N ASP A 649 -1.31 16.38 -32.10
CA ASP A 649 -2.43 15.61 -32.64
C ASP A 649 -3.74 15.90 -31.88
N LEU A 650 -3.64 15.98 -30.53
CA LEU A 650 -4.75 16.33 -29.66
C LEU A 650 -5.29 17.75 -29.95
N PHE A 651 -4.37 18.72 -30.08
CA PHE A 651 -4.72 20.11 -30.35
C PHE A 651 -5.35 20.29 -31.74
N THR A 652 -4.75 19.68 -32.77
CA THR A 652 -5.28 19.66 -34.14
C THR A 652 -6.66 19.02 -34.20
N ALA A 653 -6.83 17.84 -33.60
CA ALA A 653 -8.10 17.13 -33.59
C ALA A 653 -9.21 17.92 -32.84
N ALA A 654 -8.85 18.69 -31.84
CA ALA A 654 -9.81 19.48 -31.05
C ALA A 654 -10.20 20.79 -31.74
N THR A 655 -9.27 21.45 -32.43
CA THR A 655 -9.43 22.82 -32.97
C THR A 655 -9.67 22.86 -34.46
N GLY A 656 -9.30 21.82 -35.21
CA GLY A 656 -9.28 21.81 -36.68
C GLY A 656 -8.11 22.61 -37.30
N ILE A 657 -7.19 23.09 -36.48
CA ILE A 657 -5.97 23.79 -36.95
C ILE A 657 -4.96 22.73 -37.40
N ASP A 658 -4.68 22.67 -38.71
CA ASP A 658 -3.82 21.67 -39.34
C ASP A 658 -2.31 21.98 -39.23
N GLU A 659 -1.93 22.79 -38.29
CA GLU A 659 -0.54 23.20 -38.09
C GLU A 659 -0.09 22.81 -36.68
N GLU A 660 1.16 22.32 -36.56
CA GLU A 660 1.71 21.92 -35.24
C GLU A 660 1.80 23.07 -34.25
N VAL A 661 1.23 22.91 -33.05
CA VAL A 661 1.33 23.89 -31.98
C VAL A 661 2.69 23.80 -31.25
N TRP A 662 3.29 22.62 -31.18
CA TRP A 662 4.64 22.39 -30.68
C TRP A 662 5.61 22.15 -31.82
N HIS A 663 6.63 22.98 -31.94
CA HIS A 663 7.75 22.77 -32.85
C HIS A 663 8.90 22.08 -32.11
N LYS A 664 9.25 20.86 -32.52
CA LYS A 664 10.27 20.05 -31.83
C LYS A 664 11.68 20.54 -32.20
N LEU A 665 12.51 20.76 -31.20
CA LEU A 665 13.94 21.02 -31.35
C LEU A 665 14.67 19.69 -31.52
N GLN A 666 15.09 19.38 -32.74
CA GLN A 666 15.73 18.12 -33.11
C GLN A 666 16.71 18.31 -34.27
N GLY A 667 17.43 17.25 -34.64
CA GLY A 667 18.40 17.33 -35.76
C GLY A 667 19.59 18.20 -35.41
N GLU A 668 19.84 19.23 -36.19
CA GLU A 668 20.96 20.16 -36.01
C GLU A 668 20.83 21.03 -34.74
N ASN A 669 19.62 21.16 -34.22
CA ASN A 669 19.33 21.92 -33.01
C ASN A 669 19.60 21.13 -31.73
N LEU A 670 20.09 19.89 -31.79
CA LEU A 670 20.36 19.04 -30.62
C LEU A 670 21.79 18.48 -30.64
N THR A 671 22.51 18.69 -29.57
CA THR A 671 23.80 18.05 -29.28
C THR A 671 23.72 17.27 -27.98
N ILE A 672 24.19 16.02 -27.95
CA ILE A 672 24.22 15.18 -26.76
C ILE A 672 25.69 14.85 -26.43
N THR A 673 26.11 15.20 -25.22
CA THR A 673 27.49 14.99 -24.76
C THR A 673 27.51 14.25 -23.41
N GLY A 674 28.50 13.37 -23.22
CA GLY A 674 28.76 12.69 -21.96
C GLY A 674 30.01 13.24 -21.30
N ASN A 675 29.90 13.60 -20.02
CA ASN A 675 31.05 13.93 -19.17
C ASN A 675 31.20 12.82 -18.14
N GLY A 676 32.27 12.02 -18.25
CA GLY A 676 32.46 10.83 -17.43
C GLY A 676 31.47 9.70 -17.67
N ALA A 677 30.60 9.83 -18.68
CA ALA A 677 29.70 8.81 -19.20
C ALA A 677 30.04 8.53 -20.67
N ASN A 678 30.14 7.26 -21.05
CA ASN A 678 30.42 6.84 -22.41
C ASN A 678 29.11 6.73 -23.20
N ILE A 679 28.86 7.62 -24.16
CA ILE A 679 27.70 7.56 -25.03
C ILE A 679 27.94 6.49 -26.10
N THR A 680 27.18 5.41 -26.07
CA THR A 680 27.27 4.28 -26.98
C THR A 680 26.34 4.39 -28.19
N GLU A 681 25.22 5.10 -28.04
CA GLU A 681 24.24 5.33 -29.08
C GLU A 681 23.45 6.61 -28.77
N SER A 682 23.23 7.44 -29.77
CA SER A 682 22.33 8.60 -29.67
C SER A 682 21.70 8.90 -31.01
N ASN A 683 20.56 9.59 -30.99
CA ASN A 683 19.88 10.02 -32.20
C ASN A 683 19.41 11.48 -32.11
N SER A 684 18.99 12.02 -33.26
CA SER A 684 18.55 13.40 -33.41
C SER A 684 17.21 13.73 -32.74
N THR A 685 16.51 12.74 -32.15
CA THR A 685 15.23 12.93 -31.47
C THR A 685 15.37 12.90 -29.92
N GLY A 686 16.62 12.87 -29.43
CA GLY A 686 16.91 12.93 -28.00
C GLY A 686 17.06 11.57 -27.27
N TYR A 687 17.06 10.43 -27.98
CA TYR A 687 17.42 9.16 -27.40
C TYR A 687 18.93 9.07 -27.17
N CYS A 688 19.32 8.56 -26.01
CA CYS A 688 20.72 8.33 -25.64
C CYS A 688 20.86 7.02 -24.86
N LYS A 689 21.84 6.22 -25.28
CA LYS A 689 22.31 5.06 -24.55
C LYS A 689 23.73 5.31 -24.07
N TYR A 690 23.98 5.08 -22.80
CA TYR A 690 25.25 5.36 -22.15
C TYR A 690 25.70 4.20 -21.26
N SER A 691 27.01 4.15 -21.00
CA SER A 691 27.65 3.11 -20.17
C SER A 691 28.89 3.66 -19.44
N ASP A 692 29.44 2.84 -18.57
CA ASP A 692 30.75 3.02 -17.93
C ASP A 692 30.90 4.37 -17.19
N CYS A 693 29.85 4.79 -16.51
CA CYS A 693 29.81 6.06 -15.80
C CYS A 693 30.81 6.08 -14.63
N VAL A 694 31.67 7.11 -14.57
CA VAL A 694 32.53 7.36 -13.40
C VAL A 694 31.75 8.12 -12.30
N SER A 695 32.36 8.30 -11.12
CA SER A 695 31.75 9.12 -10.06
C SER A 695 31.58 10.58 -10.51
N GLY A 696 30.37 11.14 -10.43
CA GLY A 696 30.04 12.49 -10.88
C GLY A 696 29.82 12.61 -12.40
N ALA A 697 29.61 11.48 -13.08
CA ALA A 697 29.29 11.47 -14.50
C ALA A 697 27.93 12.11 -14.79
N ASN A 698 27.79 12.70 -15.97
CA ASN A 698 26.53 13.26 -16.45
C ASN A 698 26.39 13.14 -17.98
N VAL A 699 25.16 13.21 -18.43
CA VAL A 699 24.81 13.38 -19.86
C VAL A 699 24.12 14.73 -20.00
N THR A 700 24.61 15.55 -20.93
CA THR A 700 24.07 16.87 -21.21
C THR A 700 23.47 16.92 -22.61
N TYR A 701 22.23 17.37 -22.67
CA TYR A 701 21.47 17.66 -23.89
C TYR A 701 21.47 19.18 -24.08
N THR A 702 22.10 19.66 -25.14
CA THR A 702 22.13 21.07 -25.52
C THR A 702 21.21 21.29 -26.73
N TYR A 703 20.15 22.04 -26.52
CA TYR A 703 19.21 22.45 -27.56
C TYR A 703 19.48 23.89 -27.94
N THR A 704 19.43 24.18 -29.24
CA THR A 704 19.47 25.57 -29.74
C THR A 704 18.08 25.96 -30.23
N ALA A 705 17.53 27.03 -29.70
CA ALA A 705 16.23 27.55 -30.14
C ALA A 705 16.32 28.09 -31.56
N ASP A 706 15.52 27.56 -32.48
CA ASP A 706 15.45 28.03 -33.87
C ASP A 706 14.39 29.11 -34.11
N ARG A 707 13.62 29.41 -33.05
CA ARG A 707 12.57 30.44 -33.04
C ARG A 707 12.33 30.97 -31.61
N ASP A 708 11.68 32.11 -31.53
CA ASP A 708 11.20 32.69 -30.27
C ASP A 708 9.97 31.90 -29.78
N GLY A 709 9.83 31.70 -28.45
CA GLY A 709 8.63 31.14 -27.87
C GLY A 709 8.88 30.45 -26.54
N PHE A 710 7.80 29.92 -25.93
CA PHE A 710 7.82 29.17 -24.68
C PHE A 710 8.30 27.74 -24.90
N VAL A 711 9.31 27.31 -24.15
CA VAL A 711 9.91 25.98 -24.27
C VAL A 711 9.45 25.06 -23.16
N CYS A 712 9.05 23.86 -23.56
CA CYS A 712 8.93 22.71 -22.65
C CYS A 712 9.93 21.61 -23.04
N VAL A 713 10.32 20.82 -22.02
CA VAL A 713 11.18 19.64 -22.19
C VAL A 713 10.47 18.44 -21.57
N HIS A 714 10.47 17.31 -22.27
CA HIS A 714 9.99 16.04 -21.76
C HIS A 714 11.18 15.13 -21.41
N LEU A 715 11.25 14.73 -20.14
CA LEU A 715 12.29 13.88 -19.58
C LEU A 715 11.74 12.45 -19.40
N ASN A 716 12.39 11.45 -19.96
CA ASN A 716 12.10 10.04 -19.74
C ASN A 716 13.38 9.34 -19.27
N LEU A 717 13.62 9.37 -17.97
CA LEU A 717 14.84 8.91 -17.34
C LEU A 717 14.69 7.46 -16.85
N PRO A 718 15.82 6.69 -16.71
CA PRO A 718 15.78 5.27 -16.34
C PRO A 718 15.36 5.03 -14.90
N LYS A 719 15.67 5.95 -14.02
CA LYS A 719 15.44 5.89 -12.56
C LYS A 719 15.25 7.30 -11.99
N ARG A 720 15.29 7.43 -10.68
CA ARG A 720 15.35 8.72 -10.01
C ARG A 720 16.74 9.33 -10.22
N ASN A 721 16.81 10.39 -11.03
CA ASN A 721 18.02 11.12 -11.34
C ASN A 721 17.87 12.60 -10.98
N ASP A 722 18.97 13.20 -10.55
CA ASP A 722 19.09 14.67 -10.46
C ASP A 722 19.34 15.23 -11.85
N PHE A 723 18.69 16.34 -12.16
CA PHE A 723 18.92 17.08 -13.41
C PHE A 723 18.97 18.58 -13.17
N TYR A 724 19.62 19.27 -14.08
CA TYR A 724 19.81 20.74 -14.06
C TYR A 724 19.32 21.30 -15.37
N VAL A 725 18.64 22.44 -15.29
CA VAL A 725 18.19 23.21 -16.45
C VAL A 725 18.93 24.52 -16.49
N SER A 726 19.55 24.84 -17.62
CA SER A 726 20.24 26.12 -17.83
C SER A 726 19.83 26.72 -19.17
N VAL A 727 19.79 28.04 -19.25
CA VAL A 727 19.60 28.81 -20.49
C VAL A 727 20.78 29.78 -20.66
N ASN A 728 21.45 29.71 -21.81
CA ASN A 728 22.65 30.50 -22.08
C ASN A 728 23.71 30.41 -20.97
N GLY A 729 23.88 29.20 -20.41
CA GLY A 729 24.83 28.93 -19.33
C GLY A 729 24.40 29.41 -17.94
N VAL A 730 23.22 30.02 -17.80
CA VAL A 730 22.66 30.41 -16.50
C VAL A 730 21.75 29.31 -15.99
N GLU A 731 22.11 28.70 -14.85
CA GLU A 731 21.29 27.67 -14.20
C GLU A 731 19.99 28.29 -13.68
N LEU A 732 18.85 27.74 -14.15
CA LEU A 732 17.52 28.13 -13.72
C LEU A 732 17.13 27.40 -12.45
N TYR A 733 17.24 26.04 -12.47
CA TYR A 733 16.93 25.21 -11.33
C TYR A 733 17.56 23.83 -11.42
N LYS A 734 17.62 23.18 -10.26
CA LYS A 734 17.98 21.77 -10.08
C LYS A 734 16.78 21.03 -9.50
N GLU A 735 16.43 19.88 -10.03
CA GLU A 735 15.40 19.00 -9.49
C GLU A 735 15.78 17.52 -9.58
N THR A 736 14.99 16.68 -8.91
CA THR A 736 15.11 15.23 -8.94
C THR A 736 13.80 14.62 -9.42
N ILE A 737 13.85 13.86 -10.50
CA ILE A 737 12.66 13.25 -11.13
C ILE A 737 12.72 11.73 -11.03
N SER A 738 11.58 11.10 -10.74
CA SER A 738 11.42 9.65 -10.71
C SER A 738 10.38 9.12 -11.70
N LEU A 739 9.82 10.00 -12.50
CA LEU A 739 8.75 9.72 -13.46
C LEU A 739 9.13 10.26 -14.83
N SER A 740 8.39 9.83 -15.88
CA SER A 740 8.43 10.51 -17.15
C SER A 740 7.69 11.84 -17.01
N GLN A 741 8.40 12.95 -17.12
CA GLN A 741 7.92 14.28 -16.72
C GLN A 741 8.08 15.33 -17.80
N MET A 742 7.02 16.12 -17.98
CA MET A 742 7.08 17.39 -18.70
C MET A 742 7.59 18.48 -17.75
N ILE A 743 8.53 19.29 -18.20
CA ILE A 743 9.02 20.46 -17.47
C ILE A 743 8.94 21.72 -18.33
N ALA A 744 8.68 22.86 -17.70
CA ALA A 744 8.70 24.17 -18.35
C ALA A 744 10.08 24.81 -18.20
N VAL A 745 10.66 25.28 -19.30
CA VAL A 745 11.92 26.06 -19.30
C VAL A 745 11.63 27.56 -19.21
N GLY A 746 10.61 28.02 -19.94
CA GLY A 746 10.23 29.41 -20.05
C GLY A 746 10.39 29.96 -21.46
N ASP A 747 10.28 31.28 -21.62
CA ASP A 747 10.42 31.98 -22.90
C ASP A 747 11.89 32.05 -23.34
N VAL A 748 12.15 31.69 -24.58
CA VAL A 748 13.48 31.77 -25.23
C VAL A 748 13.45 32.61 -26.49
N LYS A 749 14.63 33.06 -26.93
CA LYS A 749 14.85 33.74 -28.19
C LYS A 749 15.60 32.85 -29.17
N THR A 750 15.42 33.10 -30.44
CA THR A 750 16.18 32.42 -31.52
C THR A 750 17.69 32.52 -31.25
N GLY A 751 18.35 31.37 -31.24
CA GLY A 751 19.78 31.27 -30.92
C GLY A 751 20.11 31.00 -29.44
N ASP A 752 19.14 31.10 -28.54
CA ASP A 752 19.37 30.71 -27.12
C ASP A 752 19.70 29.21 -27.01
N THR A 753 20.62 28.90 -26.12
CA THR A 753 20.99 27.51 -25.79
C THR A 753 20.32 27.05 -24.51
N ILE A 754 19.72 25.86 -24.55
CA ILE A 754 19.03 25.22 -23.41
C ILE A 754 19.78 23.95 -23.08
N ASP A 755 20.41 23.89 -21.90
CA ASP A 755 21.14 22.72 -21.45
C ASP A 755 20.32 21.95 -20.40
N ILE A 756 20.12 20.68 -20.66
CA ILE A 756 19.55 19.71 -19.70
C ILE A 756 20.64 18.71 -19.32
N ARG A 757 21.22 18.88 -18.14
CA ARG A 757 22.27 18.02 -17.61
C ARG A 757 21.69 17.02 -16.62
N VAL A 758 21.80 15.73 -16.94
CA VAL A 758 21.29 14.62 -16.11
C VAL A 758 22.47 13.92 -15.43
N GLU A 759 22.45 13.83 -14.10
CA GLU A 759 23.48 13.12 -13.32
C GLU A 759 23.30 11.61 -13.43
N CYS A 760 24.41 10.88 -13.56
CA CYS A 760 24.47 9.42 -13.65
C CYS A 760 25.24 8.85 -12.44
N ASP A 761 24.80 7.68 -11.95
CA ASP A 761 25.53 6.99 -10.88
C ASP A 761 26.78 6.29 -11.41
N LYS A 762 27.75 6.09 -10.52
CA LYS A 762 28.94 5.30 -10.85
C LYS A 762 28.56 3.90 -11.33
N ASP A 763 29.27 3.42 -12.37
CA ASP A 763 29.10 2.11 -13.01
C ASP A 763 27.70 1.92 -13.64
N GLU A 764 26.95 3.03 -13.87
CA GLU A 764 25.65 2.99 -14.52
C GLU A 764 25.77 2.75 -16.02
N SER A 765 24.88 1.92 -16.56
CA SER A 765 24.66 1.71 -17.99
C SER A 765 23.16 1.63 -18.25
N SER A 766 22.62 2.56 -19.03
CA SER A 766 21.17 2.67 -19.25
C SER A 766 20.82 3.45 -20.51
N THR A 767 19.53 3.74 -20.65
CA THR A 767 19.01 4.58 -21.72
C THR A 767 18.13 5.69 -21.16
N MET A 768 18.17 6.87 -21.77
CA MET A 768 17.27 7.96 -21.47
C MET A 768 16.81 8.64 -22.76
N THR A 769 15.70 9.36 -22.68
CA THR A 769 15.21 10.19 -23.79
C THR A 769 14.83 11.53 -23.21
N VAL A 770 15.43 12.58 -23.76
CA VAL A 770 15.06 13.97 -23.47
C VAL A 770 14.64 14.60 -24.80
N SER A 771 13.51 15.27 -24.82
CA SER A 771 13.02 15.98 -26.00
C SER A 771 12.54 17.38 -25.63
N ALA A 772 12.82 18.37 -26.47
CA ALA A 772 12.43 19.75 -26.25
C ALA A 772 11.58 20.26 -27.43
N ALA A 773 10.65 21.16 -27.13
CA ALA A 773 9.86 21.84 -28.18
C ALA A 773 9.52 23.26 -27.78
N VAL A 774 9.41 24.13 -28.79
CA VAL A 774 8.98 25.53 -28.70
C VAL A 774 7.50 25.62 -29.03
N LEU A 775 6.71 26.26 -28.16
CA LEU A 775 5.29 26.51 -28.39
C LEU A 775 5.11 27.67 -29.38
N ASN A 776 4.29 27.46 -30.38
CA ASN A 776 3.85 28.54 -31.26
C ASN A 776 2.69 29.28 -30.58
N GLY A 777 3.01 30.45 -30.01
CA GLY A 777 2.07 31.26 -29.23
C GLY A 777 0.86 31.75 -30.01
N GLU A 778 1.03 32.08 -31.31
CA GLU A 778 -0.07 32.54 -32.16
C GLU A 778 -1.08 31.42 -32.47
N ARG A 779 -0.58 30.23 -32.77
CA ARG A 779 -1.42 29.05 -33.01
C ARG A 779 -2.15 28.62 -31.77
N PHE A 780 -1.42 28.63 -30.63
CA PHE A 780 -2.01 28.34 -29.34
C PHE A 780 -3.14 29.33 -28.99
N ALA A 781 -2.92 30.65 -29.16
CA ALA A 781 -3.93 31.65 -28.88
C ALA A 781 -5.17 31.50 -29.80
N ARG A 782 -4.96 31.26 -31.09
CA ARG A 782 -6.05 30.98 -32.03
C ARG A 782 -6.85 29.73 -31.66
N GLY A 783 -6.20 28.64 -31.26
CA GLY A 783 -6.87 27.44 -30.82
C GLY A 783 -7.62 27.64 -29.49
N TYR A 784 -7.04 28.38 -28.56
CA TYR A 784 -7.72 28.77 -27.32
C TYR A 784 -9.01 29.57 -27.60
N GLU A 785 -8.98 30.55 -28.54
CA GLU A 785 -10.17 31.29 -28.95
C GLU A 785 -11.27 30.35 -29.49
N ILE A 786 -10.92 29.40 -30.35
CA ILE A 786 -11.87 28.41 -30.88
C ILE A 786 -12.52 27.57 -29.76
N LEU A 787 -11.70 27.07 -28.84
CA LEU A 787 -12.18 26.20 -27.76
C LEU A 787 -12.93 26.95 -26.68
N SER A 788 -12.58 28.22 -26.43
CA SER A 788 -13.24 29.07 -25.46
C SER A 788 -14.56 29.68 -25.91
N ALA A 789 -14.91 29.59 -27.20
CA ALA A 789 -16.14 30.14 -27.77
C ALA A 789 -17.41 29.47 -27.18
N SER A 790 -17.37 28.17 -26.93
CA SER A 790 -18.49 27.41 -26.37
C SER A 790 -18.06 26.58 -25.19
N GLN A 791 -18.37 27.03 -23.98
CA GLN A 791 -17.96 26.40 -22.72
C GLN A 791 -19.16 25.89 -21.94
N LEU A 792 -18.97 24.79 -21.18
CA LEU A 792 -19.98 24.24 -20.28
C LEU A 792 -20.03 25.05 -18.97
N ASN A 793 -21.05 25.85 -18.82
CA ASN A 793 -21.31 26.64 -17.60
C ASN A 793 -22.08 25.80 -16.59
N LEU A 794 -21.45 25.45 -15.48
CA LEU A 794 -22.04 24.58 -14.47
C LEU A 794 -23.17 25.29 -13.71
N THR A 795 -24.30 24.63 -13.56
CA THR A 795 -25.47 25.08 -12.78
C THR A 795 -25.63 24.28 -11.49
N LYS A 796 -25.17 23.02 -11.48
CA LYS A 796 -25.10 22.17 -10.28
C LYS A 796 -23.88 21.29 -10.30
N PHE A 797 -23.23 21.19 -9.16
CA PHE A 797 -22.11 20.29 -8.95
C PHE A 797 -22.21 19.53 -7.62
N ARG A 798 -22.04 18.21 -7.68
CA ARG A 798 -21.88 17.32 -6.52
C ARG A 798 -20.88 16.24 -6.90
N SER A 799 -20.36 15.50 -5.95
CA SER A 799 -19.39 14.42 -6.23
C SER A 799 -19.88 13.43 -7.31
N THR A 800 -21.18 13.19 -7.41
CA THR A 800 -21.82 12.23 -8.32
C THR A 800 -22.73 12.87 -9.38
N LEU A 801 -22.74 14.20 -9.50
CA LEU A 801 -23.59 14.96 -10.43
C LEU A 801 -22.86 16.18 -10.95
N VAL A 802 -22.79 16.30 -12.26
CA VAL A 802 -22.36 17.51 -12.97
C VAL A 802 -23.50 17.91 -13.91
N GLU A 803 -24.02 19.13 -13.75
CA GLU A 803 -25.09 19.67 -14.61
C GLU A 803 -24.75 21.10 -15.01
N GLY A 804 -24.87 21.42 -16.28
CA GLY A 804 -24.56 22.73 -16.83
C GLY A 804 -25.26 22.99 -18.14
N THR A 805 -25.11 24.23 -18.65
CA THR A 805 -25.59 24.66 -19.95
C THR A 805 -24.40 25.05 -20.84
N ILE A 806 -24.52 24.77 -22.13
CA ILE A 806 -23.56 25.17 -23.14
C ILE A 806 -24.30 25.76 -24.34
N ASP A 807 -23.83 26.86 -24.86
CA ASP A 807 -24.30 27.46 -26.11
C ASP A 807 -23.29 27.11 -27.22
N CYS A 808 -23.69 26.19 -28.10
CA CYS A 808 -22.84 25.69 -29.16
C CYS A 808 -22.98 26.59 -30.40
N ASP A 809 -21.91 27.23 -30.81
CA ASP A 809 -21.83 28.06 -32.02
C ASP A 809 -21.92 27.24 -33.31
N ARG A 810 -21.61 25.93 -33.26
CA ARG A 810 -21.65 24.95 -34.33
C ARG A 810 -21.97 23.55 -33.82
N ASP A 811 -22.18 22.60 -34.73
CA ASP A 811 -22.22 21.18 -34.40
C ASP A 811 -20.79 20.75 -33.98
N GLY A 812 -20.66 19.95 -32.96
CA GLY A 812 -19.36 19.55 -32.44
C GLY A 812 -19.39 18.46 -31.38
N LEU A 813 -18.25 18.22 -30.76
CA LEU A 813 -18.09 17.27 -29.66
C LEU A 813 -17.87 18.05 -28.36
N LEU A 814 -18.77 17.95 -27.41
CA LEU A 814 -18.49 18.42 -26.05
C LEU A 814 -17.45 17.48 -25.44
N TYR A 815 -16.23 17.92 -25.34
CA TYR A 815 -15.20 17.27 -24.53
C TYR A 815 -15.41 17.62 -23.05
N THR A 816 -15.18 16.65 -22.17
CA THR A 816 -15.11 16.90 -20.72
C THR A 816 -13.86 16.25 -20.15
N SER A 817 -13.22 16.89 -19.18
CA SER A 817 -12.11 16.29 -18.43
C SER A 817 -12.58 15.35 -17.31
N VAL A 818 -13.66 14.58 -17.54
CA VAL A 818 -14.26 13.61 -16.63
C VAL A 818 -13.86 12.19 -17.02
N PRO A 819 -13.10 11.45 -16.20
CA PRO A 819 -12.72 10.09 -16.52
C PRO A 819 -13.89 9.12 -16.47
N GLN A 820 -14.09 8.34 -17.52
CA GLN A 820 -15.05 7.25 -17.54
C GLN A 820 -14.47 5.98 -16.89
N ASN A 821 -15.25 5.36 -16.02
CA ASN A 821 -14.98 4.06 -15.42
C ASN A 821 -16.14 3.07 -15.54
N GLY A 822 -17.07 3.34 -16.49
CA GLY A 822 -18.27 2.54 -16.72
C GLY A 822 -19.49 2.97 -15.87
N ASN A 823 -19.34 3.95 -14.97
CA ASN A 823 -20.39 4.36 -14.03
C ASN A 823 -20.99 5.75 -14.34
N TRP A 824 -20.40 6.52 -15.26
CA TRP A 824 -20.96 7.78 -15.73
C TRP A 824 -21.97 7.56 -16.85
N SER A 825 -23.08 8.25 -16.79
CA SER A 825 -24.10 8.37 -17.83
C SER A 825 -24.37 9.83 -18.14
N VAL A 826 -24.72 10.13 -19.39
CA VAL A 826 -24.97 11.51 -19.85
C VAL A 826 -26.40 11.65 -20.34
N LYS A 827 -26.99 12.79 -20.06
CA LYS A 827 -28.25 13.26 -20.66
C LYS A 827 -28.03 14.63 -21.28
N VAL A 828 -28.54 14.82 -22.51
CA VAL A 828 -28.60 16.11 -23.20
C VAL A 828 -30.09 16.46 -23.35
N ASP A 829 -30.48 17.63 -22.90
CA ASP A 829 -31.88 18.13 -22.91
C ASP A 829 -32.89 17.11 -22.31
N GLY A 830 -32.44 16.46 -21.22
CA GLY A 830 -33.21 15.45 -20.49
C GLY A 830 -33.24 14.06 -21.13
N LYS A 831 -32.72 13.87 -22.34
CA LYS A 831 -32.66 12.58 -23.04
C LYS A 831 -31.31 11.90 -22.85
N PRO A 832 -31.24 10.56 -22.71
CA PRO A 832 -29.97 9.83 -22.70
C PRO A 832 -29.19 10.12 -23.99
N ALA A 833 -27.88 10.37 -23.82
CA ALA A 833 -26.96 10.58 -24.92
C ALA A 833 -25.84 9.52 -24.90
N GLU A 834 -25.34 9.16 -26.08
CA GLU A 834 -24.23 8.24 -26.23
C GLU A 834 -22.93 8.92 -25.79
N ILE A 835 -22.14 8.23 -24.97
CA ILE A 835 -20.81 8.68 -24.55
C ILE A 835 -19.80 8.27 -25.62
N LYS A 836 -19.03 9.23 -26.12
CA LYS A 836 -17.78 9.00 -26.83
C LYS A 836 -16.63 9.12 -25.84
N LEU A 837 -15.49 8.49 -26.15
CA LEU A 837 -14.31 8.54 -25.30
C LEU A 837 -13.17 9.20 -26.06
N VAL A 838 -12.61 10.24 -25.48
CA VAL A 838 -11.36 10.82 -25.96
C VAL A 838 -10.21 10.17 -25.21
N GLY A 839 -9.21 9.68 -25.95
CA GLY A 839 -8.08 8.97 -25.36
C GLY A 839 -8.50 7.72 -24.56
N ASP A 840 -9.55 7.02 -24.98
CA ASP A 840 -10.14 5.84 -24.33
C ASP A 840 -10.60 6.06 -22.88
N CYS A 841 -10.59 7.28 -22.39
CA CYS A 841 -10.86 7.53 -20.96
C CYS A 841 -11.71 8.75 -20.66
N MET A 842 -11.67 9.85 -21.41
CA MET A 842 -12.40 11.08 -21.08
C MET A 842 -13.76 11.10 -21.72
N VAL A 843 -14.80 11.48 -20.95
CA VAL A 843 -16.18 11.54 -21.43
C VAL A 843 -16.37 12.67 -22.43
N ALA A 844 -16.94 12.36 -23.56
CA ALA A 844 -17.36 13.34 -24.57
C ALA A 844 -18.74 12.99 -25.14
N VAL A 845 -19.47 13.98 -25.71
CA VAL A 845 -20.80 13.83 -26.26
C VAL A 845 -21.01 14.72 -27.49
N ASN A 846 -21.58 14.19 -28.54
CA ASN A 846 -21.94 14.99 -29.73
C ASN A 846 -23.08 15.95 -29.38
N LEU A 847 -22.91 17.22 -29.74
CA LEU A 847 -23.92 18.26 -29.63
C LEU A 847 -24.16 18.93 -31.00
N THR A 848 -25.40 19.35 -31.20
CA THR A 848 -25.74 20.19 -32.37
C THR A 848 -25.57 21.66 -32.02
N LYS A 849 -25.58 22.54 -33.02
CA LYS A 849 -25.62 23.98 -32.81
C LYS A 849 -26.86 24.39 -31.99
N GLY A 850 -26.66 25.28 -30.98
CA GLY A 850 -27.70 25.81 -30.10
C GLY A 850 -27.41 25.62 -28.62
N VAL A 851 -28.36 25.98 -27.79
CA VAL A 851 -28.25 25.90 -26.33
C VAL A 851 -28.68 24.53 -25.85
N HIS A 852 -27.82 23.85 -25.12
CA HIS A 852 -28.09 22.54 -24.56
C HIS A 852 -27.88 22.50 -23.03
N THR A 853 -28.71 21.70 -22.36
CA THR A 853 -28.50 21.32 -20.95
C THR A 853 -27.89 19.94 -20.89
N VAL A 854 -26.67 19.88 -20.35
CA VAL A 854 -25.92 18.62 -20.22
C VAL A 854 -25.86 18.20 -18.78
N ARG A 855 -26.16 16.91 -18.54
CA ARG A 855 -26.17 16.34 -17.19
C ARG A 855 -25.43 15.01 -17.15
N LEU A 856 -24.30 14.96 -16.43
CA LEU A 856 -23.54 13.76 -16.14
C LEU A 856 -23.93 13.23 -14.76
N MET A 857 -24.22 11.93 -14.68
CA MET A 857 -24.61 11.27 -13.42
C MET A 857 -23.76 10.03 -13.19
N TYR A 858 -23.14 9.96 -12.03
CA TYR A 858 -22.38 8.81 -11.58
C TYR A 858 -23.29 7.82 -10.83
N HIS A 859 -23.37 6.60 -11.32
CA HIS A 859 -24.17 5.54 -10.72
C HIS A 859 -23.37 4.25 -10.61
N ASN A 860 -22.92 3.91 -9.40
CA ASN A 860 -22.20 2.67 -9.15
C ASN A 860 -23.21 1.51 -8.98
N ALA A 861 -23.45 0.75 -10.09
CA ALA A 861 -24.38 -0.37 -10.10
C ALA A 861 -23.95 -1.49 -9.14
N ALA A 862 -22.64 -1.72 -8.99
CA ALA A 862 -22.08 -2.70 -8.05
C ALA A 862 -22.41 -2.34 -6.60
N PHE A 863 -22.34 -1.06 -6.22
CA PHE A 863 -22.80 -0.59 -4.92
C PHE A 863 -24.31 -0.81 -4.74
N SER A 864 -25.12 -0.45 -5.77
CA SER A 864 -26.56 -0.59 -5.73
C SER A 864 -27.02 -2.04 -5.53
N LEU A 865 -26.30 -3.02 -6.06
CA LEU A 865 -26.52 -4.43 -5.82
C LEU A 865 -25.94 -4.88 -4.47
N GLY A 866 -24.71 -4.45 -4.17
CA GLY A 866 -23.95 -4.86 -3.00
C GLY A 866 -24.65 -4.54 -1.68
N TRP A 867 -25.18 -3.32 -1.50
CA TRP A 867 -25.84 -2.95 -0.24
C TRP A 867 -27.15 -3.77 -0.01
N LYS A 868 -27.88 -4.13 -1.08
CA LYS A 868 -29.09 -4.96 -0.98
C LYS A 868 -28.74 -6.36 -0.51
N ILE A 869 -27.69 -6.96 -1.08
CA ILE A 869 -27.18 -8.28 -0.67
C ILE A 869 -26.65 -8.25 0.76
N SER A 870 -25.88 -7.20 1.12
CA SER A 870 -25.36 -7.04 2.49
C SER A 870 -26.50 -6.98 3.52
N LEU A 871 -27.53 -6.21 3.23
CA LEU A 871 -28.71 -6.09 4.12
C LEU A 871 -29.46 -7.42 4.24
N ALA A 872 -29.70 -8.11 3.13
CA ALA A 872 -30.35 -9.43 3.11
C ALA A 872 -29.58 -10.46 3.92
N CYS A 873 -28.26 -10.56 3.71
CA CYS A 873 -27.40 -11.49 4.45
C CYS A 873 -27.31 -11.14 5.93
N ALA A 874 -27.26 -9.85 6.29
CA ALA A 874 -27.28 -9.39 7.67
C ALA A 874 -28.62 -9.72 8.36
N ALA A 875 -29.74 -9.56 7.67
CA ALA A 875 -31.06 -9.92 8.18
C ALA A 875 -31.20 -11.43 8.42
N VAL A 876 -30.75 -12.27 7.47
CA VAL A 876 -30.73 -13.75 7.62
C VAL A 876 -29.82 -14.14 8.79
N PHE A 877 -28.60 -13.60 8.86
CA PHE A 877 -27.68 -13.86 9.96
C PHE A 877 -28.28 -13.45 11.31
N GLY A 878 -28.87 -12.26 11.41
CA GLY A 878 -29.52 -11.76 12.61
C GLY A 878 -30.70 -12.65 13.05
N GLY A 879 -31.54 -13.11 12.11
CA GLY A 879 -32.62 -14.05 12.37
C GLY A 879 -32.13 -15.40 12.90
N LEU A 880 -31.07 -15.97 12.28
CA LEU A 880 -30.44 -17.20 12.75
C LEU A 880 -29.81 -17.03 14.14
N ALA A 881 -29.09 -15.93 14.38
CA ALA A 881 -28.52 -15.62 15.68
C ALA A 881 -29.61 -15.47 16.75
N TRP A 882 -30.66 -14.73 16.45
CA TRP A 882 -31.80 -14.58 17.34
C TRP A 882 -32.42 -15.93 17.69
N SER A 883 -32.68 -16.81 16.70
CA SER A 883 -33.30 -18.11 16.91
C SER A 883 -32.48 -19.03 17.81
N VAL A 884 -31.13 -19.01 17.66
CA VAL A 884 -30.24 -19.93 18.39
C VAL A 884 -29.80 -19.38 19.75
N TYR A 885 -29.59 -18.06 19.88
CA TYR A 885 -29.04 -17.44 21.11
C TYR A 885 -30.09 -16.70 21.94
N ARG A 886 -31.38 -16.79 21.59
CA ARG A 886 -32.48 -16.21 22.38
C ARG A 886 -32.46 -16.82 23.77
N PRO A 887 -32.42 -16.04 24.88
CA PRO A 887 -32.54 -16.57 26.23
C PRO A 887 -33.91 -17.22 26.40
N ASP A 888 -33.89 -18.51 26.71
CA ASP A 888 -35.13 -19.27 27.00
C ASP A 888 -35.90 -18.57 28.12
N LYS A 889 -37.15 -18.10 27.84
CA LYS A 889 -38.04 -17.55 28.84
C LYS A 889 -38.50 -18.54 29.92
N LYS A 890 -37.95 -19.78 29.90
CA LYS A 890 -38.35 -20.89 30.80
C LYS A 890 -37.71 -20.88 32.17
N TYR A 891 -36.79 -19.94 32.49
CA TYR A 891 -36.18 -19.86 33.85
C TYR A 891 -36.60 -18.59 34.59
N LYS A 892 -37.82 -18.11 34.43
CA LYS A 892 -38.51 -17.19 35.37
C LYS A 892 -39.83 -17.86 35.80
N LYS A 893 -39.72 -18.85 36.62
CA LYS A 893 -40.72 -19.27 37.59
C LYS A 893 -40.07 -19.77 38.84
#